data_274c48949d8a61a0e37cf320e54b1732
#
_entry.id   274c48949d8a61a0e37cf320e54b1732
#
_cell.length_a   1.000
_cell.length_b   1.000
_cell.length_c   1.000
_cell.angle_alpha   90.00
_cell.angle_beta   90.00
_cell.angle_gamma   90.00
#
_symmetry.space_group_name_H-M   'P 1'
#
loop_
_entity.id
_entity.type
_entity.pdbx_description
1 polymer ?
#
loop_
_entity_poly.entity_id
_entity_poly.type
_entity_poly.pdbx_seq_one_letter_code
_entity_poly.pdbx_strand_id
1 'polypeptide(L)'
;RDFCLSRGLGDVYKRQDVIEKEEDNQDPDTEEAINLALGKTVETRINSITGSGSNTEKANLMTDGDLTTYWESADSYKHSILIDLGSVQEVSKIVVHWIDERGCNAYSLNFGKEKDKIVSVISRNDVEEKAVSTFEGFKEEARYVELVLRGRLGYTGGYRISEIEIYNEDNIEYTNTPEEQKALDTITERLIASYLSDIPDDKNIESFSKSMQADGSWTDIDYNDQISADGWKPNGHLNRLKAMALNYKHPESKFFNDATLLQQIEKGLLCFKKKAPSCSDNWWYNDIGAPQAYMIPLLLLKGHISHENMLVAAAYLKDKIESYIGGGKNLSWIAEIAMHKGCAEDNYSTVQHAFKAIASTLSIVSEQGKEGIKIDGSFHQHHAQIYSGGYGMSLTDDVSKFMEMSVDTQFANEFTLEKKEIFQKLLLEGHLLLSFRNSIDFGTRGRNISRPTSEYTTVPVDVLERAVVGDPANAGIYRAWINHINSGTAFPKANVNKHFWKSDMMTQHGENFYMSAKIISKRTYGTESLNNENIKGYNLPLGATNIMTTGKEYDNIYPVWDWTRIPGTTAIGNQDKTSLEGYQIGNNEFGGGVSDGVNGIIAYKGKYNELQANKAYFFFDNMMFCIGSDISYVQNDNVLTSVEQNLLNGEVIYNDGQEKQLSSNSNMQLKQLKWVYHNNTGYIFRGTDNVTIQNMSQAGSWKDINATGESGLIDKNVFSVWINHGLNPENASYQYIVVPDKSIDAFRDLAEQIDLYIAQNDGSVQAIREGNKYGFVFYKSASTKMDDGLVISSDKPSIVFIEKKGNTYTIAVSDPTYTQANVTLTLNKKMIEKSGVTITEQGSNLIFTLPVGDYVGSSVVDVFTEK
;
A
#
# COMPACT_ATOMS: atom_id res chain seq x y z
N ARG A 1 -1.03 14.87 -47.89
CA ARG A 1 -2.02 15.18 -48.96
C ARG A 1 -3.38 14.87 -48.39
N ASP A 2 -4.02 15.78 -47.77
CA ASP A 2 -4.84 16.88 -48.33
C ASP A 2 -6.20 16.45 -48.80
N PHE A 3 -7.12 17.03 -48.28
CA PHE A 3 -8.23 17.94 -48.66
C PHE A 3 -9.56 17.43 -48.05
N CYS A 4 -10.40 18.17 -47.51
CA CYS A 4 -10.84 19.56 -47.33
C CYS A 4 -12.33 19.54 -47.07
N LEU A 5 -12.73 20.30 -46.13
CA LEU A 5 -13.91 21.11 -45.97
C LEU A 5 -15.09 20.94 -46.96
N SER A 6 -16.31 20.78 -46.42
CA SER A 6 -17.35 21.72 -46.86
C SER A 6 -18.52 21.85 -45.86
N ARG A 7 -18.91 23.08 -45.68
CA ARG A 7 -20.09 23.63 -44.96
C ARG A 7 -21.37 23.25 -45.63
N GLY A 8 -22.46 23.15 -44.86
CA GLY A 8 -23.83 23.24 -45.37
C GLY A 8 -24.78 23.62 -44.25
N LEU A 9 -25.17 24.89 -44.29
CA LEU A 9 -26.29 25.53 -43.54
C LEU A 9 -27.62 25.16 -44.14
N GLY A 10 -28.67 25.23 -43.27
CA GLY A 10 -30.08 25.40 -43.64
C GLY A 10 -30.88 24.12 -43.45
N ASP A 11 -32.06 24.05 -42.91
CA ASP A 11 -33.11 25.06 -42.84
C ASP A 11 -34.12 24.72 -41.74
N VAL A 12 -34.66 25.74 -41.17
CA VAL A 12 -35.83 25.77 -40.29
C VAL A 12 -37.07 25.31 -41.04
N TYR A 13 -37.80 24.33 -40.56
CA TYR A 13 -39.21 24.18 -40.84
C TYR A 13 -40.03 23.97 -39.57
N LYS A 14 -40.86 25.01 -39.31
CA LYS A 14 -42.05 24.96 -38.48
C LYS A 14 -42.99 23.89 -39.00
N ARG A 15 -43.51 23.04 -38.11
CA ARG A 15 -44.88 22.50 -38.26
C ARG A 15 -45.65 22.76 -36.97
N GLN A 16 -46.65 23.56 -37.12
CA GLN A 16 -47.78 23.72 -36.20
C GLN A 16 -48.76 22.56 -36.37
N ASP A 17 -49.36 22.22 -35.24
CA ASP A 17 -50.71 21.73 -35.01
C ASP A 17 -51.13 20.36 -35.55
N VAL A 18 -51.34 19.44 -34.63
CA VAL A 18 -52.69 18.87 -34.40
C VAL A 18 -52.75 18.43 -32.93
N ILE A 19 -53.63 19.10 -32.15
CA ILE A 19 -54.07 18.62 -30.85
C ILE A 19 -55.15 17.60 -31.12
N GLU A 20 -54.86 16.32 -30.95
CA GLU A 20 -55.87 15.31 -30.67
C GLU A 20 -55.87 15.07 -29.16
N LYS A 21 -57.00 15.40 -28.54
CA LYS A 21 -57.32 15.00 -27.18
C LYS A 21 -57.47 13.48 -27.14
N GLU A 22 -56.53 12.79 -26.54
CA GLU A 22 -56.79 11.47 -25.98
C GLU A 22 -57.38 11.64 -24.59
N GLU A 23 -58.51 10.97 -24.41
CA GLU A 23 -59.31 10.97 -23.19
C GLU A 23 -58.54 10.30 -22.03
N ASP A 24 -58.56 11.00 -20.93
CA ASP A 24 -58.10 10.62 -19.61
C ASP A 24 -58.71 9.27 -19.19
N ASN A 25 -57.92 8.21 -19.22
CA ASN A 25 -58.16 7.01 -18.42
C ASN A 25 -57.30 7.14 -17.15
N GLN A 26 -57.79 7.93 -16.20
CA GLN A 26 -57.29 7.89 -14.85
C GLN A 26 -57.64 6.54 -14.24
N ASP A 27 -56.59 5.75 -13.97
CA ASP A 27 -56.64 4.62 -13.05
C ASP A 27 -56.77 5.21 -11.63
N PRO A 28 -57.82 4.90 -10.85
CA PRO A 28 -58.18 5.67 -9.66
C PRO A 28 -57.37 5.27 -8.38
N ASP A 29 -56.23 4.59 -8.45
CA ASP A 29 -55.50 4.12 -7.25
C ASP A 29 -54.01 4.41 -7.24
N THR A 30 -53.51 5.50 -7.83
CA THR A 30 -52.15 5.99 -7.53
C THR A 30 -52.24 7.11 -6.49
N GLU A 31 -52.11 6.83 -5.21
CA GLU A 31 -51.79 7.85 -4.21
C GLU A 31 -50.52 8.55 -4.65
N GLU A 32 -50.56 9.85 -4.97
CA GLU A 32 -49.39 10.66 -5.23
C GLU A 32 -48.47 10.63 -3.99
N ALA A 33 -47.20 10.30 -4.16
CA ALA A 33 -46.23 10.23 -3.06
C ALA A 33 -46.16 11.59 -2.35
N ILE A 34 -46.30 11.62 -1.03
CA ILE A 34 -46.30 12.84 -0.21
C ILE A 34 -44.90 13.42 -0.11
N ASN A 35 -44.69 14.65 -0.60
CA ASN A 35 -43.42 15.37 -0.39
C ASN A 35 -43.30 15.80 1.09
N LEU A 36 -42.43 15.10 1.85
CA LEU A 36 -42.18 15.33 3.27
C LEU A 36 -41.50 16.67 3.55
N ALA A 37 -40.81 17.27 2.56
CA ALA A 37 -40.12 18.53 2.68
C ALA A 37 -41.06 19.76 2.45
N LEU A 38 -42.24 19.59 1.87
CA LEU A 38 -43.13 20.68 1.50
C LEU A 38 -43.48 21.56 2.71
N GLY A 39 -43.17 22.86 2.60
CA GLY A 39 -43.38 23.84 3.66
C GLY A 39 -42.55 23.69 4.91
N LYS A 40 -41.46 22.90 4.89
CA LYS A 40 -40.55 22.69 6.02
C LYS A 40 -39.51 23.80 6.15
N THR A 41 -38.95 23.92 7.35
CA THR A 41 -37.92 24.91 7.65
C THR A 41 -36.59 24.48 7.14
N VAL A 42 -35.92 25.36 6.39
CA VAL A 42 -34.61 25.13 5.82
C VAL A 42 -33.57 26.08 6.45
N GLU A 43 -32.48 25.55 6.95
CA GLU A 43 -31.31 26.31 7.39
C GLU A 43 -30.15 26.13 6.41
N THR A 44 -29.47 27.21 6.05
CA THR A 44 -28.28 27.15 5.23
C THR A 44 -27.06 27.55 6.06
N ARG A 45 -25.97 26.78 5.93
CA ARG A 45 -24.70 26.98 6.63
C ARG A 45 -23.55 27.02 5.65
N ILE A 46 -22.61 27.95 5.87
CA ILE A 46 -21.36 28.01 5.11
C ILE A 46 -20.25 27.41 5.95
N ASN A 47 -19.51 26.46 5.40
CA ASN A 47 -18.28 25.93 6.00
C ASN A 47 -17.05 26.50 5.28
N SER A 48 -16.90 27.84 5.23
CA SER A 48 -15.65 28.46 4.76
C SER A 48 -15.14 29.51 5.74
N ILE A 49 -13.83 29.57 5.93
CA ILE A 49 -13.14 30.52 6.82
C ILE A 49 -13.15 31.96 6.25
N THR A 50 -13.61 32.17 5.01
CA THR A 50 -13.51 33.45 4.29
C THR A 50 -14.79 33.89 3.54
N GLY A 51 -15.94 33.25 3.72
CA GLY A 51 -17.17 33.52 2.94
C GLY A 51 -18.09 34.58 3.56
N SER A 52 -18.58 35.51 2.75
CA SER A 52 -19.74 36.38 3.04
C SER A 52 -21.02 35.53 3.19
N GLY A 53 -21.90 35.91 4.12
CA GLY A 53 -23.03 35.10 4.57
C GLY A 53 -23.97 34.57 3.48
N SER A 54 -24.52 33.37 3.73
CA SER A 54 -25.56 32.78 2.90
C SER A 54 -26.85 33.61 2.98
N ASN A 55 -27.63 33.60 1.92
CA ASN A 55 -28.94 34.24 1.91
C ASN A 55 -29.98 33.37 2.66
N THR A 56 -29.87 33.31 3.97
CA THR A 56 -30.72 32.49 4.84
C THR A 56 -32.19 32.93 4.82
N GLU A 57 -32.46 34.22 4.47
CA GLU A 57 -33.81 34.77 4.43
C GLU A 57 -34.71 34.11 3.36
N LYS A 58 -34.10 33.51 2.32
CA LYS A 58 -34.80 32.85 1.21
C LYS A 58 -34.66 31.34 1.22
N ALA A 59 -34.11 30.73 2.26
CA ALA A 59 -33.83 29.30 2.25
C ALA A 59 -35.10 28.43 2.14
N ASN A 60 -36.21 28.87 2.72
CA ASN A 60 -37.49 28.15 2.64
C ASN A 60 -38.14 28.15 1.23
N LEU A 61 -37.63 28.93 0.26
CA LEU A 61 -38.01 28.82 -1.14
C LEU A 61 -37.61 27.48 -1.78
N MET A 62 -36.72 26.72 -1.13
CA MET A 62 -36.33 25.38 -1.58
C MET A 62 -37.30 24.28 -1.16
N THR A 63 -38.39 24.62 -0.47
CA THR A 63 -39.39 23.66 0.01
C THR A 63 -40.80 24.26 -0.04
N ASP A 64 -41.06 25.31 -0.86
CA ASP A 64 -42.32 26.01 -0.93
C ASP A 64 -43.30 25.41 -1.95
N GLY A 65 -42.87 24.44 -2.75
CA GLY A 65 -43.64 23.77 -3.79
C GLY A 65 -43.76 24.55 -5.09
N ASP A 66 -43.02 25.65 -5.26
CA ASP A 66 -43.08 26.52 -6.45
C ASP A 66 -41.75 26.48 -7.22
N LEU A 67 -41.70 25.70 -8.30
CA LEU A 67 -40.51 25.59 -9.16
C LEU A 67 -40.05 26.90 -9.82
N THR A 68 -40.86 27.97 -9.71
CA THR A 68 -40.52 29.30 -10.27
C THR A 68 -39.77 30.19 -9.30
N THR A 69 -39.80 29.88 -8.02
CA THR A 69 -38.99 30.51 -6.98
C THR A 69 -37.64 29.79 -6.84
N TYR A 70 -36.67 30.44 -6.26
CA TYR A 70 -35.38 29.77 -5.98
C TYR A 70 -34.55 30.44 -4.90
N TRP A 71 -33.74 29.63 -4.25
CA TRP A 71 -32.64 30.06 -3.40
C TRP A 71 -31.34 30.11 -4.20
N GLU A 72 -30.48 31.15 -3.95
CA GLU A 72 -29.17 31.29 -4.54
C GLU A 72 -28.10 31.40 -3.45
N SER A 73 -27.05 30.58 -3.52
CA SER A 73 -25.90 30.70 -2.61
C SER A 73 -24.99 31.87 -3.00
N ALA A 74 -24.22 32.42 -2.03
CA ALA A 74 -23.31 33.53 -2.27
C ALA A 74 -22.15 33.18 -3.21
N ASP A 75 -21.75 31.90 -3.25
CA ASP A 75 -20.65 31.38 -4.06
C ASP A 75 -20.83 29.88 -4.37
N SER A 76 -19.89 29.30 -5.08
CA SER A 76 -19.86 27.87 -5.44
C SER A 76 -19.04 27.00 -4.50
N TYR A 77 -18.63 27.49 -3.34
CA TYR A 77 -17.93 26.71 -2.32
C TYR A 77 -18.86 25.76 -1.56
N LYS A 78 -18.33 25.15 -0.50
CA LYS A 78 -19.10 24.18 0.29
C LYS A 78 -20.26 24.85 1.03
N HIS A 79 -21.49 24.47 0.70
CA HIS A 79 -22.72 24.87 1.38
C HIS A 79 -23.42 23.65 1.98
N SER A 80 -24.01 23.80 3.16
CA SER A 80 -24.88 22.82 3.80
C SER A 80 -26.29 23.36 3.87
N ILE A 81 -27.27 22.58 3.44
CA ILE A 81 -28.70 22.86 3.44
C ILE A 81 -29.33 21.84 4.37
N LEU A 82 -29.83 22.28 5.52
CA LEU A 82 -30.44 21.45 6.53
C LEU A 82 -31.97 21.65 6.55
N ILE A 83 -32.71 20.56 6.34
CA ILE A 83 -34.19 20.54 6.35
C ILE A 83 -34.64 19.83 7.63
N ASP A 84 -35.53 20.49 8.43
CA ASP A 84 -36.19 19.88 9.60
C ASP A 84 -37.59 19.39 9.20
N LEU A 85 -37.76 18.07 9.08
CA LEU A 85 -39.05 17.45 8.73
C LEU A 85 -40.09 17.56 9.85
N GLY A 86 -39.72 18.09 11.03
CA GLY A 86 -40.60 18.31 12.18
C GLY A 86 -40.74 17.09 13.10
N SER A 87 -40.71 15.89 12.59
CA SER A 87 -40.69 14.62 13.31
C SER A 87 -39.78 13.62 12.60
N VAL A 88 -39.44 12.52 13.28
CA VAL A 88 -38.70 11.42 12.64
C VAL A 88 -39.64 10.81 11.59
N GLN A 89 -39.18 10.81 10.36
CA GLN A 89 -39.81 10.22 9.19
C GLN A 89 -38.86 9.22 8.57
N GLU A 90 -39.37 8.23 7.85
CA GLU A 90 -38.60 7.39 6.95
C GLU A 90 -38.40 8.15 5.65
N VAL A 91 -37.16 8.25 5.18
CA VAL A 91 -36.75 8.95 3.95
C VAL A 91 -36.06 7.96 3.03
N SER A 92 -36.54 7.86 1.79
CA SER A 92 -35.99 6.93 0.80
C SER A 92 -35.61 7.56 -0.53
N LYS A 93 -36.13 8.80 -0.81
CA LYS A 93 -35.85 9.53 -2.03
C LYS A 93 -35.78 11.03 -1.78
N ILE A 94 -34.81 11.69 -2.42
CA ILE A 94 -34.67 13.15 -2.44
C ILE A 94 -34.54 13.59 -3.89
N VAL A 95 -35.31 14.61 -4.30
CA VAL A 95 -35.21 15.21 -5.61
C VAL A 95 -34.84 16.69 -5.43
N VAL A 96 -33.82 17.13 -6.18
CA VAL A 96 -33.36 18.53 -6.17
C VAL A 96 -33.53 19.12 -7.56
N HIS A 97 -34.32 20.18 -7.65
CA HIS A 97 -34.54 20.93 -8.87
C HIS A 97 -33.62 22.14 -8.94
N TRP A 98 -32.82 22.23 -9.98
CA TRP A 98 -31.88 23.31 -10.21
C TRP A 98 -32.41 24.29 -11.24
N ILE A 99 -32.24 25.57 -11.02
CA ILE A 99 -32.66 26.59 -12.00
C ILE A 99 -31.85 26.56 -13.30
N ASP A 100 -30.57 26.31 -13.19
CA ASP A 100 -29.69 26.10 -14.35
C ASP A 100 -29.60 24.61 -14.65
N GLU A 101 -29.39 24.22 -15.93
CA GLU A 101 -29.14 22.82 -16.32
C GLU A 101 -27.82 22.26 -15.70
N ARG A 102 -27.34 22.91 -14.65
CA ARG A 102 -26.04 22.71 -14.03
C ARG A 102 -26.22 22.53 -12.54
N GLY A 103 -26.41 21.28 -12.16
CA GLY A 103 -26.50 20.90 -10.76
C GLY A 103 -25.14 20.98 -10.05
N CYS A 104 -25.04 20.33 -8.91
CA CYS A 104 -23.80 20.16 -8.17
C CYS A 104 -23.12 18.85 -8.60
N ASN A 105 -21.82 18.90 -8.93
CA ASN A 105 -21.07 17.70 -9.30
C ASN A 105 -20.48 16.93 -8.11
N ALA A 106 -20.52 17.50 -6.89
CA ALA A 106 -20.08 16.85 -5.69
C ALA A 106 -20.98 17.16 -4.49
N TYR A 107 -21.55 16.14 -3.86
CA TYR A 107 -22.48 16.32 -2.75
C TYR A 107 -22.37 15.22 -1.70
N SER A 108 -22.93 15.45 -0.50
CA SER A 108 -23.28 14.39 0.44
C SER A 108 -24.67 14.59 1.01
N LEU A 109 -25.37 13.48 1.26
CA LEU A 109 -26.62 13.40 1.98
C LEU A 109 -26.36 12.86 3.38
N ASN A 110 -26.80 13.60 4.37
CA ASN A 110 -26.59 13.30 5.78
C ASN A 110 -27.95 13.25 6.47
N PHE A 111 -28.11 12.33 7.42
CA PHE A 111 -29.40 12.10 8.09
C PHE A 111 -29.19 12.07 9.61
N GLY A 112 -30.18 12.53 10.37
CA GLY A 112 -30.15 12.49 11.83
C GLY A 112 -31.52 12.57 12.48
N LYS A 113 -31.70 11.88 13.62
CA LYS A 113 -32.88 11.99 14.47
C LYS A 113 -32.81 13.23 15.39
N GLU A 114 -31.60 13.70 15.69
CA GLU A 114 -31.28 14.88 16.50
C GLU A 114 -30.39 15.82 15.68
N LYS A 115 -30.58 17.14 15.84
CA LYS A 115 -29.93 18.17 15.02
C LYS A 115 -28.40 18.20 15.11
N ASP A 116 -27.85 17.74 16.19
CA ASP A 116 -26.42 17.68 16.50
C ASP A 116 -25.80 16.30 16.28
N LYS A 117 -26.59 15.31 15.86
CA LYS A 117 -26.19 13.94 15.59
C LYS A 117 -26.55 13.53 14.15
N ILE A 118 -26.07 14.28 13.18
CA ILE A 118 -26.29 14.02 11.76
C ILE A 118 -25.11 13.24 11.21
N VAL A 119 -25.38 12.14 10.49
CA VAL A 119 -24.37 11.21 9.95
C VAL A 119 -24.43 11.21 8.43
N SER A 120 -23.29 11.25 7.75
CA SER A 120 -23.21 11.11 6.30
C SER A 120 -23.54 9.67 5.88
N VAL A 121 -24.49 9.52 4.97
CA VAL A 121 -24.95 8.23 4.45
C VAL A 121 -24.52 8.02 3.01
N ILE A 122 -24.60 9.08 2.18
CA ILE A 122 -24.24 9.05 0.77
C ILE A 122 -23.28 10.21 0.50
N SER A 123 -22.21 9.94 -0.25
CA SER A 123 -21.30 10.96 -0.72
C SER A 123 -20.87 10.63 -2.14
N ARG A 124 -20.90 11.63 -3.03
CA ARG A 124 -20.55 11.48 -4.45
C ARG A 124 -19.72 12.65 -4.93
N ASN A 125 -18.75 12.39 -5.81
CA ASN A 125 -18.00 13.37 -6.56
C ASN A 125 -18.10 13.05 -8.05
N ASP A 126 -17.83 14.04 -8.90
CA ASP A 126 -17.84 13.91 -10.36
C ASP A 126 -19.17 13.35 -10.92
N VAL A 127 -20.27 13.74 -10.30
CA VAL A 127 -21.62 13.42 -10.78
C VAL A 127 -21.93 14.30 -11.99
N GLU A 128 -22.66 13.74 -12.98
CA GLU A 128 -23.15 14.51 -14.10
C GLU A 128 -24.09 15.63 -13.63
N GLU A 129 -23.84 16.87 -14.05
CA GLU A 129 -24.69 18.02 -13.75
C GLU A 129 -25.99 17.94 -14.57
N LYS A 130 -27.15 17.97 -13.90
CA LYS A 130 -28.49 17.86 -14.49
C LYS A 130 -29.40 18.93 -13.93
N ALA A 131 -30.45 19.29 -14.68
CA ALA A 131 -31.49 20.21 -14.22
C ALA A 131 -32.28 19.67 -13.03
N VAL A 132 -32.40 18.34 -12.92
CA VAL A 132 -33.00 17.64 -11.78
C VAL A 132 -32.06 16.54 -11.33
N SER A 133 -31.73 16.54 -10.04
CA SER A 133 -30.93 15.48 -9.41
C SER A 133 -31.81 14.65 -8.51
N THR A 134 -31.94 13.37 -8.80
CA THR A 134 -32.67 12.41 -7.97
C THR A 134 -31.68 11.55 -7.17
N PHE A 135 -31.91 11.47 -5.86
CA PHE A 135 -31.17 10.66 -4.93
C PHE A 135 -32.12 9.62 -4.36
N GLU A 136 -31.82 8.38 -4.60
CA GLU A 136 -32.59 7.22 -4.17
C GLU A 136 -31.65 6.08 -3.80
N GLY A 137 -32.15 4.98 -3.28
CA GLY A 137 -31.34 3.84 -2.89
C GLY A 137 -30.87 3.90 -1.45
N PHE A 138 -31.61 4.54 -0.62
CA PHE A 138 -31.41 4.55 0.83
C PHE A 138 -32.78 4.48 1.52
N LYS A 139 -32.79 4.01 2.75
CA LYS A 139 -33.99 4.04 3.61
C LYS A 139 -33.53 4.43 5.02
N GLU A 140 -33.69 5.70 5.40
CA GLU A 140 -33.17 6.26 6.65
C GLU A 140 -34.28 6.88 7.49
N GLU A 141 -34.33 6.55 8.77
CA GLU A 141 -35.18 7.24 9.73
C GLU A 141 -34.53 8.56 10.17
N ALA A 142 -35.05 9.68 9.73
CA ALA A 142 -34.51 11.00 10.04
C ALA A 142 -35.57 12.04 10.35
N ARG A 143 -35.29 12.97 11.24
CA ARG A 143 -35.99 14.26 11.34
C ARG A 143 -35.22 15.34 10.60
N TYR A 144 -33.89 15.25 10.60
CA TYR A 144 -33.01 16.23 9.96
C TYR A 144 -32.35 15.61 8.75
N VAL A 145 -32.55 16.24 7.59
CA VAL A 145 -31.92 15.87 6.32
C VAL A 145 -30.99 17.00 5.92
N GLU A 146 -29.71 16.71 5.71
CA GLU A 146 -28.70 17.68 5.33
C GLU A 146 -28.11 17.32 3.97
N LEU A 147 -28.29 18.22 3.00
CA LEU A 147 -27.63 18.20 1.69
C LEU A 147 -26.40 19.09 1.75
N VAL A 148 -25.20 18.52 1.58
CA VAL A 148 -23.95 19.26 1.53
C VAL A 148 -23.44 19.30 0.10
N LEU A 149 -23.37 20.48 -0.49
CA LEU A 149 -22.85 20.77 -1.83
C LEU A 149 -21.36 21.10 -1.75
N ARG A 150 -20.51 20.51 -2.63
CA ARG A 150 -19.03 20.60 -2.49
C ARG A 150 -18.28 21.06 -3.73
N GLY A 151 -18.90 21.69 -4.67
CA GLY A 151 -18.21 22.29 -5.80
C GLY A 151 -19.02 22.34 -7.10
N ARG A 152 -18.64 23.27 -7.95
CA ARG A 152 -19.02 23.38 -9.35
C ARG A 152 -17.75 23.61 -10.15
N LEU A 153 -17.33 22.65 -10.94
CA LEU A 153 -16.12 22.78 -11.75
C LEU A 153 -16.32 23.84 -12.83
N GLY A 154 -15.48 24.89 -12.79
CA GLY A 154 -15.40 25.90 -13.84
C GLY A 154 -16.38 27.06 -13.75
N TYR A 155 -17.12 27.26 -12.65
CA TYR A 155 -18.08 28.35 -12.48
C TYR A 155 -17.77 29.28 -11.28
N THR A 156 -18.05 30.58 -11.47
CA THR A 156 -17.88 31.63 -10.47
C THR A 156 -19.17 32.05 -9.76
N GLY A 157 -20.34 31.48 -10.14
CA GLY A 157 -21.65 31.78 -9.55
C GLY A 157 -22.05 30.82 -8.44
N GLY A 158 -23.05 31.21 -7.61
CA GLY A 158 -23.62 30.37 -6.56
C GLY A 158 -24.48 29.22 -7.10
N TYR A 159 -24.87 28.29 -6.21
CA TYR A 159 -25.87 27.28 -6.48
C TYR A 159 -27.24 27.95 -6.55
N ARG A 160 -28.13 27.46 -7.44
CA ARG A 160 -29.52 27.93 -7.57
C ARG A 160 -30.44 26.72 -7.51
N ILE A 161 -31.19 26.62 -6.42
CA ILE A 161 -32.12 25.50 -6.18
C ILE A 161 -33.53 26.07 -6.14
N SER A 162 -34.45 25.55 -7.01
CA SER A 162 -35.86 25.92 -6.96
C SER A 162 -36.60 25.09 -5.94
N GLU A 163 -36.37 23.76 -5.88
CA GLU A 163 -37.13 22.91 -4.97
C GLU A 163 -36.26 21.73 -4.50
N ILE A 164 -36.49 21.30 -3.25
CA ILE A 164 -36.01 20.04 -2.70
C ILE A 164 -37.22 19.26 -2.20
N GLU A 165 -37.47 18.13 -2.83
CA GLU A 165 -38.52 17.23 -2.46
C GLU A 165 -37.97 16.03 -1.73
N ILE A 166 -38.66 15.57 -0.70
CA ILE A 166 -38.25 14.41 0.13
C ILE A 166 -39.45 13.46 0.21
N TYR A 167 -39.19 12.17 -0.08
CA TYR A 167 -40.21 11.16 -0.12
C TYR A 167 -39.87 9.94 0.73
N ASN A 168 -40.93 9.27 1.21
CA ASN A 168 -40.91 7.90 1.64
C ASN A 168 -41.63 7.07 0.57
N GLU A 169 -40.88 6.47 -0.31
CA GLU A 169 -41.42 5.53 -1.29
C GLU A 169 -41.12 4.10 -0.81
N ASP A 170 -42.18 3.29 -0.58
CA ASP A 170 -42.03 1.93 -0.08
C ASP A 170 -41.38 0.96 -1.07
N ASN A 171 -41.35 1.33 -2.36
CA ASN A 171 -40.72 0.55 -3.43
C ASN A 171 -39.60 1.35 -4.10
N ILE A 172 -38.37 1.21 -3.62
CA ILE A 172 -37.21 1.68 -4.36
C ILE A 172 -36.89 0.61 -5.39
N GLU A 173 -37.43 0.74 -6.60
CA GLU A 173 -36.91 0.02 -7.76
C GLU A 173 -35.88 0.91 -8.45
N TYR A 174 -34.58 0.49 -8.38
CA TYR A 174 -33.56 1.09 -9.24
C TYR A 174 -33.89 0.75 -10.69
N THR A 175 -34.08 1.76 -11.53
CA THR A 175 -34.27 1.57 -12.96
C THR A 175 -32.91 1.35 -13.65
N ASN A 176 -32.31 0.18 -13.45
CA ASN A 176 -31.17 -0.24 -14.24
C ASN A 176 -31.61 -0.56 -15.67
N THR A 177 -30.80 -0.22 -16.66
CA THR A 177 -30.96 -0.78 -18.01
C THR A 177 -30.73 -2.30 -17.97
N PRO A 178 -31.22 -3.08 -18.95
CA PRO A 178 -30.97 -4.52 -19.02
C PRO A 178 -29.46 -4.88 -19.00
N GLU A 179 -28.62 -4.05 -19.60
CA GLU A 179 -27.19 -4.20 -19.63
C GLU A 179 -26.54 -3.91 -18.26
N GLU A 180 -27.02 -2.89 -17.55
CA GLU A 180 -26.59 -2.55 -16.20
C GLU A 180 -26.98 -3.64 -15.19
N GLN A 181 -28.23 -4.13 -15.28
CA GLN A 181 -28.70 -5.22 -14.43
C GLN A 181 -27.90 -6.50 -14.67
N LYS A 182 -27.61 -6.84 -15.92
CA LYS A 182 -26.76 -7.99 -16.25
C LYS A 182 -25.35 -7.87 -15.67
N ALA A 183 -24.74 -6.67 -15.77
CA ALA A 183 -23.42 -6.42 -15.20
C ALA A 183 -23.45 -6.57 -13.67
N LEU A 184 -24.48 -6.03 -13.01
CA LEU A 184 -24.71 -6.13 -11.58
C LEU A 184 -24.89 -7.57 -11.11
N ASP A 185 -25.74 -8.34 -11.81
CA ASP A 185 -25.96 -9.76 -11.53
C ASP A 185 -24.66 -10.55 -11.66
N THR A 186 -23.88 -10.27 -12.71
CA THR A 186 -22.57 -10.91 -12.93
C THR A 186 -21.60 -10.67 -11.77
N ILE A 187 -21.51 -9.43 -11.26
CA ILE A 187 -20.64 -9.12 -10.09
C ILE A 187 -21.18 -9.80 -8.84
N THR A 188 -22.49 -9.77 -8.63
CA THR A 188 -23.14 -10.41 -7.48
C THR A 188 -22.86 -11.93 -7.46
N GLU A 189 -23.01 -12.61 -8.59
CA GLU A 189 -22.71 -14.04 -8.74
C GLU A 189 -21.24 -14.34 -8.49
N ARG A 190 -20.32 -13.54 -9.03
CA ARG A 190 -18.87 -13.71 -8.85
C ARG A 190 -18.45 -13.50 -7.39
N LEU A 191 -19.03 -12.51 -6.70
CA LEU A 191 -18.80 -12.29 -5.26
C LEU A 191 -19.30 -13.48 -4.44
N ILE A 192 -20.54 -13.95 -4.69
CA ILE A 192 -21.10 -15.12 -4.01
C ILE A 192 -20.23 -16.36 -4.27
N ALA A 193 -19.83 -16.61 -5.52
CA ALA A 193 -18.99 -17.74 -5.88
C ALA A 193 -17.63 -17.71 -5.16
N SER A 194 -17.03 -16.52 -5.01
CA SER A 194 -15.75 -16.36 -4.31
C SER A 194 -15.84 -16.74 -2.81
N TYR A 195 -17.00 -16.55 -2.18
CA TYR A 195 -17.22 -16.96 -0.78
C TYR A 195 -17.50 -18.45 -0.61
N LEU A 196 -17.91 -19.10 -1.67
CA LEU A 196 -18.29 -20.53 -1.69
C LEU A 196 -17.21 -21.40 -2.33
N SER A 197 -16.00 -20.91 -2.51
CA SER A 197 -14.88 -21.68 -3.09
C SER A 197 -14.45 -22.85 -2.22
N ASP A 198 -14.57 -22.72 -0.90
CA ASP A 198 -14.18 -23.73 0.07
C ASP A 198 -15.39 -24.23 0.85
N ILE A 199 -15.35 -25.52 1.23
CA ILE A 199 -16.39 -26.13 2.08
C ILE A 199 -16.29 -25.49 3.48
N PRO A 200 -17.35 -24.84 4.00
CA PRO A 200 -17.32 -24.17 5.28
C PRO A 200 -17.27 -25.15 6.46
N ASP A 201 -16.56 -24.78 7.53
CA ASP A 201 -16.57 -25.52 8.79
C ASP A 201 -17.98 -25.50 9.44
N ASP A 202 -18.54 -26.67 9.70
CA ASP A 202 -19.90 -26.82 10.23
C ASP A 202 -19.97 -27.12 11.73
N LYS A 203 -18.82 -27.20 12.42
CA LYS A 203 -18.73 -27.72 13.82
C LYS A 203 -19.60 -26.98 14.81
N ASN A 204 -19.75 -25.66 14.68
CA ASN A 204 -20.44 -24.83 15.66
C ASN A 204 -21.83 -24.37 15.23
N ILE A 205 -22.28 -24.68 14.01
CA ILE A 205 -23.52 -24.13 13.43
C ILE A 205 -24.75 -24.51 14.25
N GLU A 206 -24.88 -25.78 14.67
CA GLU A 206 -25.98 -26.21 15.54
C GLU A 206 -25.97 -25.49 16.89
N SER A 207 -24.79 -25.26 17.48
CA SER A 207 -24.65 -24.55 18.74
C SER A 207 -25.08 -23.08 18.59
N PHE A 208 -24.65 -22.42 17.54
CA PHE A 208 -25.03 -21.03 17.23
C PHE A 208 -26.54 -20.92 17.01
N SER A 209 -27.13 -21.84 16.22
CA SER A 209 -28.56 -21.88 15.95
C SER A 209 -29.36 -22.10 17.25
N LYS A 210 -28.98 -23.08 18.10
CA LYS A 210 -29.69 -23.40 19.35
C LYS A 210 -29.59 -22.35 20.44
N SER A 211 -28.47 -21.57 20.45
CA SER A 211 -28.21 -20.53 21.46
C SER A 211 -28.72 -19.16 21.08
N MET A 212 -29.13 -18.96 19.82
CA MET A 212 -29.69 -17.69 19.36
C MET A 212 -30.99 -17.38 20.05
N GLN A 213 -31.17 -16.16 20.53
CA GLN A 213 -32.39 -15.66 21.16
C GLN A 213 -33.47 -15.33 20.12
N ALA A 214 -34.71 -15.16 20.59
CA ALA A 214 -35.84 -14.86 19.71
C ALA A 214 -35.70 -13.54 18.94
N ASP A 215 -34.94 -12.59 19.47
CA ASP A 215 -34.61 -11.31 18.82
C ASP A 215 -33.40 -11.38 17.86
N GLY A 216 -32.78 -12.53 17.67
CA GLY A 216 -31.60 -12.71 16.81
C GLY A 216 -30.27 -12.50 17.52
N SER A 217 -30.26 -12.20 18.83
CA SER A 217 -29.01 -11.97 19.58
C SER A 217 -28.47 -13.25 20.24
N TRP A 218 -27.29 -13.17 20.87
CA TRP A 218 -26.70 -14.20 21.73
C TRP A 218 -26.41 -13.62 23.11
N THR A 219 -26.72 -14.36 24.19
CA THR A 219 -26.56 -13.92 25.58
C THR A 219 -25.09 -13.85 26.04
N ASP A 220 -24.20 -14.55 25.38
CA ASP A 220 -22.77 -14.59 25.64
C ASP A 220 -21.97 -13.50 24.90
N ILE A 221 -22.67 -12.64 24.14
CA ILE A 221 -22.08 -11.50 23.44
C ILE A 221 -22.49 -10.21 24.16
N ASP A 222 -21.51 -9.43 24.60
CA ASP A 222 -21.75 -8.10 25.17
C ASP A 222 -21.79 -7.06 24.01
N TYR A 223 -23.02 -6.65 23.66
CA TYR A 223 -23.24 -5.63 22.60
C TYR A 223 -22.94 -4.20 23.06
N ASN A 224 -22.68 -3.96 24.35
CA ASN A 224 -22.29 -2.67 24.90
C ASN A 224 -20.77 -2.55 25.04
N ASP A 225 -20.02 -3.58 24.68
CA ASP A 225 -18.57 -3.53 24.65
C ASP A 225 -18.11 -2.45 23.66
N GLN A 226 -17.29 -1.51 24.13
CA GLN A 226 -16.76 -0.40 23.35
C GLN A 226 -15.24 -0.46 23.17
N ILE A 227 -14.59 -1.54 23.66
CA ILE A 227 -13.12 -1.64 23.76
C ILE A 227 -12.62 -2.78 22.89
N SER A 228 -11.56 -2.53 22.14
CA SER A 228 -11.00 -3.48 21.17
C SER A 228 -9.80 -4.29 21.68
N ALA A 229 -9.32 -4.08 22.90
CA ALA A 229 -8.07 -4.62 23.42
C ALA A 229 -7.94 -6.15 23.35
N ASP A 230 -9.04 -6.89 23.58
CA ASP A 230 -9.10 -8.36 23.48
C ASP A 230 -9.96 -8.85 22.29
N GLY A 231 -10.09 -8.02 21.25
CA GLY A 231 -11.06 -8.17 20.18
C GLY A 231 -12.44 -7.64 20.58
N TRP A 232 -13.05 -6.82 19.71
CA TRP A 232 -14.35 -6.21 19.98
C TRP A 232 -15.46 -7.28 19.99
N LYS A 233 -16.08 -7.50 21.13
CA LYS A 233 -17.02 -8.63 21.37
C LYS A 233 -18.22 -8.66 20.43
N PRO A 234 -18.86 -7.51 20.06
CA PRO A 234 -19.96 -7.54 19.08
C PRO A 234 -19.59 -8.15 17.72
N ASN A 235 -18.32 -8.10 17.32
CA ASN A 235 -17.86 -8.74 16.08
C ASN A 235 -18.07 -10.29 16.10
N GLY A 236 -18.12 -10.88 17.28
CA GLY A 236 -18.45 -12.30 17.45
C GLY A 236 -19.85 -12.67 16.92
N HIS A 237 -20.83 -11.76 16.98
CA HIS A 237 -22.16 -11.91 16.39
C HIS A 237 -22.06 -12.07 14.86
N LEU A 238 -21.32 -11.17 14.21
CA LEU A 238 -21.14 -11.16 12.75
C LEU A 238 -20.37 -12.38 12.26
N ASN A 239 -19.35 -12.82 12.99
CA ASN A 239 -18.60 -14.03 12.67
C ASN A 239 -19.51 -15.29 12.72
N ARG A 240 -20.44 -15.36 13.68
CA ARG A 240 -21.44 -16.44 13.74
C ARG A 240 -22.39 -16.38 12.55
N LEU A 241 -22.91 -15.20 12.22
CA LEU A 241 -23.79 -15.03 11.06
C LEU A 241 -23.09 -15.39 9.75
N LYS A 242 -21.83 -14.97 9.58
CA LYS A 242 -21.03 -15.34 8.41
C LYS A 242 -20.88 -16.86 8.30
N ALA A 243 -20.51 -17.55 9.38
CA ALA A 243 -20.40 -19.02 9.39
C ALA A 243 -21.74 -19.69 9.07
N MET A 244 -22.85 -19.23 9.66
CA MET A 244 -24.19 -19.74 9.40
C MET A 244 -24.59 -19.52 7.93
N ALA A 245 -24.35 -18.35 7.36
CA ALA A 245 -24.72 -18.01 5.97
C ALA A 245 -23.90 -18.81 4.94
N LEU A 246 -22.60 -18.99 5.16
CA LEU A 246 -21.77 -19.87 4.33
C LEU A 246 -22.31 -21.30 4.34
N ASN A 247 -22.62 -21.85 5.51
CA ASN A 247 -23.18 -23.19 5.63
C ASN A 247 -24.59 -23.30 5.02
N TYR A 248 -25.42 -22.27 5.15
CA TYR A 248 -26.73 -22.21 4.49
C TYR A 248 -26.63 -22.27 2.97
N LYS A 249 -25.65 -21.56 2.39
CA LYS A 249 -25.54 -21.37 0.94
C LYS A 249 -24.67 -22.41 0.24
N HIS A 250 -23.71 -23.07 0.92
CA HIS A 250 -22.78 -24.01 0.30
C HIS A 250 -23.45 -25.39 0.06
N PRO A 251 -23.45 -25.91 -1.19
CA PRO A 251 -24.22 -27.10 -1.56
C PRO A 251 -23.73 -28.39 -0.86
N GLU A 252 -22.48 -28.46 -0.42
CA GLU A 252 -21.91 -29.60 0.31
C GLU A 252 -22.11 -29.51 1.83
N SER A 253 -22.68 -28.43 2.35
CA SER A 253 -22.97 -28.31 3.76
C SER A 253 -24.24 -29.10 4.11
N LYS A 254 -24.24 -29.75 5.28
CA LYS A 254 -25.44 -30.39 5.83
C LYS A 254 -26.56 -29.42 6.17
N PHE A 255 -26.30 -28.13 6.19
CA PHE A 255 -27.26 -27.05 6.44
C PHE A 255 -27.70 -26.35 5.14
N PHE A 256 -27.36 -26.90 3.99
CA PHE A 256 -27.72 -26.31 2.70
C PHE A 256 -29.22 -26.12 2.58
N ASN A 257 -29.63 -24.85 2.31
CA ASN A 257 -31.04 -24.45 2.21
C ASN A 257 -31.91 -24.73 3.45
N ASP A 258 -31.32 -24.78 4.66
CA ASP A 258 -32.09 -24.93 5.89
C ASP A 258 -32.94 -23.71 6.19
N ALA A 259 -34.28 -23.84 6.16
CA ALA A 259 -35.20 -22.73 6.33
C ALA A 259 -35.14 -22.12 7.74
N THR A 260 -34.78 -22.88 8.77
CA THR A 260 -34.62 -22.36 10.14
C THR A 260 -33.37 -21.49 10.20
N LEU A 261 -32.27 -21.97 9.58
CA LEU A 261 -31.00 -21.21 9.54
C LEU A 261 -31.17 -19.90 8.77
N LEU A 262 -31.89 -19.93 7.62
CA LEU A 262 -32.21 -18.71 6.86
C LEU A 262 -32.89 -17.64 7.72
N GLN A 263 -33.99 -18.03 8.41
CA GLN A 263 -34.74 -17.10 9.28
C GLN A 263 -33.86 -16.56 10.43
N GLN A 264 -32.98 -17.37 10.97
CA GLN A 264 -32.07 -16.98 12.05
C GLN A 264 -31.02 -15.98 11.56
N ILE A 265 -30.43 -16.20 10.37
CA ILE A 265 -29.45 -15.28 9.80
C ILE A 265 -30.10 -13.92 9.51
N GLU A 266 -31.29 -13.90 8.90
CA GLU A 266 -32.05 -12.67 8.64
C GLU A 266 -32.31 -11.91 9.95
N LYS A 267 -32.88 -12.57 10.96
CA LYS A 267 -33.12 -11.99 12.29
C LYS A 267 -31.84 -11.46 12.93
N GLY A 268 -30.74 -12.18 12.80
CA GLY A 268 -29.43 -11.77 13.34
C GLY A 268 -28.93 -10.49 12.69
N LEU A 269 -29.02 -10.36 11.35
CA LEU A 269 -28.63 -9.15 10.62
C LEU A 269 -29.48 -7.95 11.08
N LEU A 270 -30.80 -8.08 11.15
CA LEU A 270 -31.69 -7.04 11.62
C LEU A 270 -31.46 -6.66 13.09
N CYS A 271 -31.18 -7.67 13.95
CA CYS A 271 -30.80 -7.46 15.34
C CYS A 271 -29.54 -6.62 15.48
N PHE A 272 -28.47 -6.97 14.76
CA PHE A 272 -27.19 -6.24 14.80
C PHE A 272 -27.36 -4.79 14.35
N LYS A 273 -28.06 -4.57 13.22
CA LYS A 273 -28.40 -3.21 12.76
C LYS A 273 -29.16 -2.43 13.82
N LYS A 274 -30.19 -3.03 14.46
CA LYS A 274 -31.00 -2.37 15.49
C LYS A 274 -30.22 -2.04 16.75
N LYS A 275 -29.34 -2.93 17.21
CA LYS A 275 -28.50 -2.69 18.40
C LYS A 275 -27.40 -1.65 18.11
N ALA A 276 -26.94 -1.54 16.86
CA ALA A 276 -25.95 -0.60 16.38
C ALA A 276 -24.72 -0.46 17.33
N PRO A 277 -24.06 -1.58 17.73
CA PRO A 277 -22.92 -1.49 18.63
C PRO A 277 -21.78 -0.70 17.99
N SER A 278 -21.02 0.04 18.81
CA SER A 278 -19.91 0.89 18.34
C SER A 278 -18.68 0.70 19.20
N CYS A 279 -17.52 0.64 18.58
CA CYS A 279 -16.22 0.59 19.22
C CYS A 279 -15.67 2.02 19.40
N SER A 280 -15.30 2.42 20.63
CA SER A 280 -14.89 3.80 20.93
C SER A 280 -13.39 4.03 20.81
N ASP A 281 -12.57 2.99 20.98
CA ASP A 281 -11.11 3.06 20.97
C ASP A 281 -10.48 2.65 19.62
N ASN A 282 -11.28 2.13 18.69
CA ASN A 282 -10.78 1.68 17.39
C ASN A 282 -11.82 1.90 16.27
N TRP A 283 -11.65 2.99 15.54
CA TRP A 283 -12.50 3.37 14.41
C TRP A 283 -12.61 2.30 13.31
N TRP A 284 -11.55 1.47 13.15
CA TRP A 284 -11.51 0.42 12.11
C TRP A 284 -12.67 -0.58 12.24
N TYR A 285 -13.06 -0.94 13.47
CA TYR A 285 -14.21 -1.81 13.67
C TYR A 285 -15.51 -1.19 13.18
N ASN A 286 -15.70 0.13 13.36
CA ASN A 286 -16.93 0.82 12.97
C ASN A 286 -17.05 0.99 11.45
N ASP A 287 -15.95 1.31 10.79
CA ASP A 287 -15.98 1.71 9.39
C ASP A 287 -15.62 0.57 8.43
N ILE A 288 -14.84 -0.41 8.88
CA ILE A 288 -14.30 -1.48 8.02
C ILE A 288 -14.62 -2.86 8.58
N GLY A 289 -14.13 -3.22 9.77
CA GLY A 289 -14.13 -4.60 10.24
C GLY A 289 -15.52 -5.20 10.42
N ALA A 290 -16.45 -4.50 11.09
CA ALA A 290 -17.82 -4.96 11.25
C ALA A 290 -18.63 -4.89 9.94
N PRO A 291 -18.57 -3.80 9.13
CA PRO A 291 -19.19 -3.80 7.83
C PRO A 291 -18.73 -4.94 6.90
N GLN A 292 -17.44 -5.25 6.84
CA GLN A 292 -16.93 -6.39 6.06
C GLN A 292 -17.45 -7.75 6.57
N ALA A 293 -17.55 -7.92 7.88
CA ALA A 293 -18.12 -9.14 8.44
C ALA A 293 -19.65 -9.24 8.20
N TYR A 294 -20.34 -8.09 8.14
CA TYR A 294 -21.79 -7.99 7.90
C TYR A 294 -22.17 -8.20 6.43
N MET A 295 -21.39 -7.64 5.47
CA MET A 295 -21.72 -7.65 4.05
C MET A 295 -21.80 -9.06 3.45
N ILE A 296 -21.01 -10.00 3.97
CA ILE A 296 -20.96 -11.38 3.44
C ILE A 296 -22.25 -12.13 3.70
N PRO A 297 -22.74 -12.30 4.96
CA PRO A 297 -24.01 -12.95 5.20
C PRO A 297 -25.18 -12.20 4.53
N LEU A 298 -25.14 -10.87 4.45
CA LEU A 298 -26.14 -10.09 3.73
C LEU A 298 -26.24 -10.51 2.26
N LEU A 299 -25.13 -10.52 1.53
CA LEU A 299 -25.13 -10.85 0.11
C LEU A 299 -25.51 -12.32 -0.17
N LEU A 300 -25.10 -13.25 0.71
CA LEU A 300 -25.46 -14.66 0.60
C LEU A 300 -26.97 -14.91 0.74
N LEU A 301 -27.71 -13.99 1.36
CA LEU A 301 -29.18 -14.05 1.49
C LEU A 301 -29.92 -13.41 0.31
N LYS A 302 -29.23 -12.78 -0.65
CA LYS A 302 -29.88 -12.17 -1.82
C LYS A 302 -30.71 -13.21 -2.59
N GLY A 303 -31.96 -12.85 -2.88
CA GLY A 303 -32.93 -13.74 -3.53
C GLY A 303 -33.55 -14.80 -2.62
N HIS A 304 -33.18 -14.85 -1.32
CA HIS A 304 -33.77 -15.79 -0.32
C HIS A 304 -34.63 -15.10 0.74
N ILE A 305 -34.49 -13.80 0.92
CA ILE A 305 -35.36 -12.95 1.75
C ILE A 305 -36.10 -11.95 0.87
N SER A 306 -37.14 -11.28 1.41
CA SER A 306 -37.88 -10.26 0.67
C SER A 306 -36.99 -9.08 0.30
N HIS A 307 -37.29 -8.42 -0.81
CA HIS A 307 -36.57 -7.21 -1.25
C HIS A 307 -36.57 -6.12 -0.15
N GLU A 308 -37.74 -5.88 0.48
CA GLU A 308 -37.88 -4.93 1.59
C GLU A 308 -36.92 -5.24 2.75
N ASN A 309 -36.87 -6.50 3.23
CA ASN A 309 -35.97 -6.91 4.29
C ASN A 309 -34.48 -6.81 3.88
N MET A 310 -34.19 -7.05 2.58
CA MET A 310 -32.84 -6.86 2.02
C MET A 310 -32.43 -5.38 2.11
N LEU A 311 -33.27 -4.46 1.67
CA LEU A 311 -33.01 -3.01 1.76
C LEU A 311 -32.84 -2.55 3.21
N VAL A 312 -33.74 -3.01 4.11
CA VAL A 312 -33.63 -2.70 5.54
C VAL A 312 -32.31 -3.21 6.11
N ALA A 313 -31.88 -4.41 5.79
CA ALA A 313 -30.60 -4.95 6.26
C ALA A 313 -29.40 -4.21 5.63
N ALA A 314 -29.43 -3.97 4.31
CA ALA A 314 -28.35 -3.29 3.57
C ALA A 314 -28.08 -1.86 4.08
N ALA A 315 -29.08 -1.19 4.65
CA ALA A 315 -28.92 0.15 5.23
C ALA A 315 -27.94 0.22 6.43
N TYR A 316 -27.50 -0.92 7.00
CA TYR A 316 -26.37 -0.95 7.93
C TYR A 316 -25.05 -0.56 7.25
N LEU A 317 -24.84 -1.00 6.01
CA LEU A 317 -23.65 -0.66 5.23
C LEU A 317 -23.75 0.79 4.74
N LYS A 318 -22.69 1.56 4.98
CA LYS A 318 -22.63 2.97 4.59
C LYS A 318 -21.64 3.17 3.44
N ASP A 319 -22.01 3.97 2.47
CA ASP A 319 -21.08 4.44 1.46
C ASP A 319 -20.24 5.61 2.03
N LYS A 320 -19.02 5.30 2.41
CA LYS A 320 -18.06 6.26 2.96
C LYS A 320 -16.89 6.56 2.02
N ILE A 321 -16.98 6.17 0.75
CA ILE A 321 -15.88 6.28 -0.23
C ILE A 321 -15.24 7.67 -0.19
N GLU A 322 -16.04 8.72 -0.24
CA GLU A 322 -15.56 10.11 -0.30
C GLU A 322 -14.74 10.54 0.93
N SER A 323 -14.99 9.93 2.08
CA SER A 323 -14.26 10.20 3.33
C SER A 323 -12.88 9.55 3.35
N TYR A 324 -12.62 8.63 2.42
CA TYR A 324 -11.39 7.82 2.37
C TYR A 324 -10.59 8.01 1.08
N ILE A 325 -10.92 8.99 0.24
CA ILE A 325 -10.14 9.31 -0.96
C ILE A 325 -8.70 9.63 -0.58
N GLY A 326 -7.75 8.97 -1.26
CA GLY A 326 -6.32 9.04 -0.93
C GLY A 326 -5.87 8.13 0.22
N GLY A 327 -6.77 7.34 0.82
CA GLY A 327 -6.49 6.46 1.96
C GLY A 327 -5.84 5.09 1.61
N GLY A 328 -5.31 4.92 0.39
CA GLY A 328 -4.63 3.69 -0.01
C GLY A 328 -5.50 2.44 0.16
N LYS A 329 -5.03 1.44 0.91
CA LYS A 329 -5.76 0.19 1.17
C LYS A 329 -7.10 0.41 1.87
N ASN A 330 -7.23 1.40 2.75
CA ASN A 330 -8.49 1.66 3.45
C ASN A 330 -9.60 2.05 2.48
N LEU A 331 -9.29 2.81 1.42
CA LEU A 331 -10.26 3.14 0.38
C LEU A 331 -10.77 1.89 -0.35
N SER A 332 -9.92 0.91 -0.67
CA SER A 332 -10.38 -0.31 -1.34
C SER A 332 -11.34 -1.13 -0.47
N TRP A 333 -11.10 -1.23 0.85
CA TRP A 333 -12.03 -1.90 1.77
C TRP A 333 -13.38 -1.18 1.88
N ILE A 334 -13.36 0.14 1.97
CA ILE A 334 -14.59 0.95 2.01
C ILE A 334 -15.38 0.82 0.69
N ALA A 335 -14.69 0.81 -0.44
CA ALA A 335 -15.32 0.61 -1.75
C ALA A 335 -15.91 -0.81 -1.89
N GLU A 336 -15.24 -1.84 -1.38
CA GLU A 336 -15.78 -3.20 -1.34
C GLU A 336 -17.08 -3.27 -0.52
N ILE A 337 -17.16 -2.57 0.62
CA ILE A 337 -18.37 -2.49 1.44
C ILE A 337 -19.50 -1.81 0.65
N ALA A 338 -19.21 -0.69 -0.01
CA ALA A 338 -20.20 0.00 -0.87
C ALA A 338 -20.65 -0.86 -2.05
N MET A 339 -19.75 -1.62 -2.66
CA MET A 339 -20.07 -2.58 -3.72
C MET A 339 -21.07 -3.63 -3.27
N HIS A 340 -20.85 -4.23 -2.10
CA HIS A 340 -21.78 -5.22 -1.54
C HIS A 340 -23.15 -4.61 -1.20
N LYS A 341 -23.15 -3.37 -0.68
CA LYS A 341 -24.40 -2.62 -0.51
C LYS A 341 -25.12 -2.47 -1.85
N GLY A 342 -24.45 -1.98 -2.88
CA GLY A 342 -25.04 -1.81 -4.20
C GLY A 342 -25.55 -3.12 -4.83
N CYS A 343 -24.78 -4.22 -4.67
CA CYS A 343 -25.22 -5.55 -5.09
C CYS A 343 -26.44 -6.03 -4.32
N ALA A 344 -26.54 -5.78 -3.01
CA ALA A 344 -27.69 -6.16 -2.19
C ALA A 344 -28.95 -5.37 -2.58
N GLU A 345 -28.81 -4.11 -2.91
CA GLU A 345 -29.91 -3.16 -3.24
C GLU A 345 -30.27 -3.11 -4.73
N ASP A 346 -29.60 -3.87 -5.60
CA ASP A 346 -29.71 -3.76 -7.07
C ASP A 346 -29.37 -2.37 -7.62
N ASN A 347 -28.40 -1.69 -7.01
CA ASN A 347 -27.99 -0.33 -7.35
C ASN A 347 -26.69 -0.31 -8.19
N TYR A 348 -26.83 -0.25 -9.52
CA TYR A 348 -25.71 -0.19 -10.45
C TYR A 348 -24.77 1.00 -10.19
N SER A 349 -25.32 2.18 -9.93
CA SER A 349 -24.55 3.42 -9.71
C SER A 349 -23.63 3.30 -8.49
N THR A 350 -24.10 2.68 -7.39
CA THR A 350 -23.26 2.43 -6.21
C THR A 350 -22.13 1.43 -6.51
N VAL A 351 -22.41 0.37 -7.26
CA VAL A 351 -21.38 -0.61 -7.68
C VAL A 351 -20.37 0.04 -8.62
N GLN A 352 -20.82 0.85 -9.59
CA GLN A 352 -19.91 1.60 -10.48
C GLN A 352 -19.01 2.56 -9.70
N HIS A 353 -19.59 3.31 -8.75
CA HIS A 353 -18.80 4.19 -7.87
C HIS A 353 -17.75 3.43 -7.07
N ALA A 354 -18.08 2.24 -6.57
CA ALA A 354 -17.13 1.38 -5.88
C ALA A 354 -15.98 0.91 -6.78
N PHE A 355 -16.26 0.47 -8.01
CA PHE A 355 -15.23 0.11 -9.00
C PHE A 355 -14.34 1.31 -9.35
N LYS A 356 -14.92 2.49 -9.56
CA LYS A 356 -14.20 3.75 -9.81
C LYS A 356 -13.28 4.09 -8.64
N ALA A 357 -13.75 3.93 -7.40
CA ALA A 357 -12.97 4.18 -6.20
C ALA A 357 -11.79 3.20 -6.07
N ILE A 358 -12.01 1.89 -6.31
CA ILE A 358 -10.93 0.89 -6.32
C ILE A 358 -9.91 1.22 -7.41
N ALA A 359 -10.35 1.50 -8.64
CA ALA A 359 -9.46 1.88 -9.73
C ALA A 359 -8.69 3.17 -9.43
N SER A 360 -9.25 4.11 -8.65
CA SER A 360 -8.58 5.35 -8.26
C SER A 360 -7.37 5.12 -7.34
N THR A 361 -7.32 4.01 -6.60
CA THR A 361 -6.15 3.63 -5.81
C THR A 361 -4.92 3.36 -6.68
N LEU A 362 -5.14 3.03 -7.95
CA LEU A 362 -4.08 2.94 -8.97
C LEU A 362 -3.73 4.34 -9.47
N SER A 363 -3.01 5.08 -8.64
CA SER A 363 -2.49 6.41 -8.96
C SER A 363 -1.07 6.58 -8.42
N ILE A 364 -0.23 7.31 -9.17
CA ILE A 364 1.11 7.66 -8.68
C ILE A 364 0.96 8.86 -7.73
N VAL A 365 1.39 8.66 -6.49
CA VAL A 365 1.34 9.69 -5.45
C VAL A 365 2.69 10.36 -5.31
N SER A 366 2.81 11.58 -5.81
CA SER A 366 4.05 12.36 -5.83
C SER A 366 4.35 13.05 -4.51
N GLU A 367 3.32 13.41 -3.75
CA GLU A 367 3.46 14.19 -2.51
C GLU A 367 4.22 13.39 -1.46
N GLN A 368 5.22 14.06 -0.84
CA GLN A 368 6.03 13.46 0.21
C GLN A 368 5.19 13.13 1.46
N GLY A 369 5.37 11.93 2.02
CA GLY A 369 4.65 11.48 3.21
C GLY A 369 3.21 11.00 2.97
N LYS A 370 2.66 11.15 1.76
CA LYS A 370 1.36 10.57 1.41
C LYS A 370 1.46 9.10 1.07
N GLU A 371 0.39 8.38 1.37
CA GLU A 371 0.26 6.93 1.12
C GLU A 371 0.01 6.65 -0.36
N GLY A 372 0.26 5.41 -0.79
CA GLY A 372 -0.02 4.94 -2.15
C GLY A 372 1.22 4.57 -2.95
N ILE A 373 1.01 4.34 -4.24
CA ILE A 373 2.04 3.86 -5.19
C ILE A 373 2.96 5.01 -5.57
N LYS A 374 4.28 4.77 -5.49
CA LYS A 374 5.30 5.76 -5.87
C LYS A 374 5.80 5.52 -7.28
N ILE A 375 6.35 6.58 -7.89
CA ILE A 375 6.85 6.53 -9.28
C ILE A 375 7.94 5.47 -9.50
N ASP A 376 8.68 5.08 -8.46
CA ASP A 376 9.71 4.04 -8.48
C ASP A 376 9.15 2.61 -8.32
N GLY A 377 7.84 2.46 -8.17
CA GLY A 377 7.13 1.19 -8.00
C GLY A 377 6.96 0.75 -6.55
N SER A 378 7.56 1.43 -5.57
CA SER A 378 7.32 1.14 -4.16
C SER A 378 5.92 1.56 -3.72
N PHE A 379 5.42 0.94 -2.65
CA PHE A 379 4.15 1.31 -2.01
C PHE A 379 4.41 1.85 -0.61
N HIS A 380 3.83 3.02 -0.32
CA HIS A 380 3.89 3.64 1.00
C HIS A 380 2.56 3.55 1.73
N GLN A 381 2.63 3.22 3.02
CA GLN A 381 1.52 3.29 3.97
C GLN A 381 2.05 3.76 5.32
N HIS A 382 1.22 4.47 6.09
CA HIS A 382 1.62 5.13 7.33
C HIS A 382 2.79 6.09 7.10
N HIS A 383 2.52 7.14 6.33
CA HIS A 383 3.47 8.14 5.88
C HIS A 383 4.49 7.61 4.84
N ALA A 384 5.72 8.14 4.85
CA ALA A 384 6.79 7.78 3.91
C ALA A 384 7.49 6.45 4.26
N GLN A 385 6.73 5.44 4.71
CA GLN A 385 7.23 4.10 5.01
C GLN A 385 6.98 3.16 3.85
N ILE A 386 8.02 2.47 3.36
CA ILE A 386 7.80 1.38 2.41
C ILE A 386 7.04 0.23 3.09
N TYR A 387 5.89 -0.12 2.54
CA TYR A 387 5.00 -1.12 3.09
C TYR A 387 4.46 -2.09 2.01
N SER A 388 5.31 -2.41 1.03
CA SER A 388 4.98 -3.32 -0.07
C SER A 388 4.60 -4.71 0.45
N GLY A 389 5.32 -5.22 1.46
CA GLY A 389 5.03 -6.49 2.13
C GLY A 389 4.05 -6.31 3.30
N GLY A 390 2.78 -6.16 3.02
CA GLY A 390 1.70 -5.93 3.96
C GLY A 390 0.57 -5.17 3.30
N TYR A 391 0.41 -3.88 3.60
CA TYR A 391 -0.63 -3.04 2.98
C TYR A 391 -0.54 -2.98 1.45
N GLY A 392 0.68 -2.92 0.87
CA GLY A 392 0.85 -2.90 -0.58
C GLY A 392 0.37 -4.19 -1.24
N MET A 393 0.75 -5.36 -0.71
CA MET A 393 0.28 -6.65 -1.23
C MET A 393 -1.22 -6.82 -1.01
N SER A 394 -1.74 -6.39 0.15
CA SER A 394 -3.17 -6.42 0.44
C SER A 394 -3.99 -5.52 -0.51
N LEU A 395 -3.47 -4.34 -0.90
CA LEU A 395 -4.09 -3.52 -1.94
C LEU A 395 -4.05 -4.22 -3.30
N THR A 396 -2.91 -4.84 -3.64
CA THR A 396 -2.73 -5.56 -4.90
C THR A 396 -3.68 -6.75 -5.00
N ASP A 397 -3.92 -7.44 -3.87
CA ASP A 397 -4.91 -8.53 -3.76
C ASP A 397 -6.32 -8.03 -4.11
N ASP A 398 -6.79 -6.95 -3.48
CA ASP A 398 -8.10 -6.36 -3.82
C ASP A 398 -8.17 -5.93 -5.29
N VAL A 399 -7.18 -5.16 -5.75
CA VAL A 399 -7.21 -4.63 -7.12
C VAL A 399 -7.24 -5.78 -8.14
N SER A 400 -6.40 -6.83 -7.96
CA SER A 400 -6.40 -7.98 -8.86
C SER A 400 -7.75 -8.72 -8.85
N LYS A 401 -8.37 -8.89 -7.67
CA LYS A 401 -9.70 -9.48 -7.48
C LYS A 401 -10.76 -8.72 -8.26
N PHE A 402 -10.82 -7.40 -8.12
CA PHE A 402 -11.84 -6.59 -8.78
C PHE A 402 -11.56 -6.35 -10.26
N MET A 403 -10.30 -6.31 -10.68
CA MET A 403 -9.94 -6.34 -12.11
C MET A 403 -10.46 -7.63 -12.78
N GLU A 404 -10.18 -8.79 -12.19
CA GLU A 404 -10.69 -10.07 -12.69
C GLU A 404 -12.23 -10.11 -12.67
N MET A 405 -12.85 -9.72 -11.55
CA MET A 405 -14.31 -9.70 -11.42
C MET A 405 -15.01 -8.79 -12.43
N SER A 406 -14.36 -7.72 -12.87
CA SER A 406 -14.93 -6.79 -13.85
C SER A 406 -14.89 -7.27 -15.29
N VAL A 407 -14.07 -8.28 -15.63
CA VAL A 407 -13.90 -8.76 -17.01
C VAL A 407 -15.25 -9.14 -17.64
N ASP A 408 -15.47 -8.76 -18.90
CA ASP A 408 -16.71 -8.94 -19.65
C ASP A 408 -17.95 -8.21 -19.07
N THR A 409 -17.73 -7.19 -18.20
CA THR A 409 -18.77 -6.26 -17.72
C THR A 409 -18.42 -4.82 -18.06
N GLN A 410 -19.39 -3.90 -17.93
CA GLN A 410 -19.14 -2.46 -18.12
C GLN A 410 -18.16 -1.88 -17.08
N PHE A 411 -18.07 -2.49 -15.89
CA PHE A 411 -17.18 -2.06 -14.81
C PHE A 411 -15.69 -2.21 -15.17
N ALA A 412 -15.34 -3.05 -16.17
CA ALA A 412 -13.97 -3.16 -16.67
C ALA A 412 -13.43 -1.83 -17.24
N ASN A 413 -14.32 -0.92 -17.66
CA ASN A 413 -13.95 0.40 -18.20
C ASN A 413 -13.31 1.31 -17.15
N GLU A 414 -13.57 1.07 -15.85
CA GLU A 414 -12.96 1.83 -14.77
C GLU A 414 -11.44 1.55 -14.65
N PHE A 415 -10.99 0.38 -15.07
CA PHE A 415 -9.58 0.01 -15.17
C PHE A 415 -8.99 0.40 -16.53
N THR A 416 -8.83 1.71 -16.73
CA THR A 416 -8.27 2.27 -17.97
C THR A 416 -6.86 1.75 -18.26
N LEU A 417 -6.34 2.01 -19.47
CA LEU A 417 -4.96 1.63 -19.83
C LEU A 417 -3.95 2.22 -18.82
N GLU A 418 -4.09 3.50 -18.46
CA GLU A 418 -3.25 4.15 -17.46
C GLU A 418 -3.28 3.43 -16.10
N LYS A 419 -4.47 3.03 -15.63
CA LYS A 419 -4.61 2.29 -14.38
C LYS A 419 -3.92 0.93 -14.43
N LYS A 420 -4.05 0.23 -15.55
CA LYS A 420 -3.34 -1.05 -15.78
C LYS A 420 -1.82 -0.87 -15.82
N GLU A 421 -1.30 0.19 -16.44
CA GLU A 421 0.13 0.51 -16.43
C GLU A 421 0.66 0.79 -15.01
N ILE A 422 -0.13 1.47 -14.16
CA ILE A 422 0.23 1.71 -12.76
C ILE A 422 0.18 0.40 -11.95
N PHE A 423 -0.82 -0.47 -12.20
CA PHE A 423 -0.87 -1.81 -11.59
C PHE A 423 0.36 -2.64 -11.97
N GLN A 424 0.73 -2.65 -13.26
CA GLN A 424 1.95 -3.31 -13.73
C GLN A 424 3.21 -2.77 -13.05
N LYS A 425 3.30 -1.45 -12.89
CA LYS A 425 4.41 -0.80 -12.19
C LYS A 425 4.50 -1.29 -10.73
N LEU A 426 3.38 -1.28 -10.00
CA LEU A 426 3.33 -1.78 -8.63
C LEU A 426 3.75 -3.26 -8.54
N LEU A 427 3.24 -4.08 -9.46
CA LEU A 427 3.44 -5.52 -9.41
C LEU A 427 4.83 -5.93 -9.94
N LEU A 428 5.25 -5.43 -11.11
CA LEU A 428 6.45 -5.89 -11.83
C LEU A 428 7.72 -5.05 -11.57
N GLU A 429 7.57 -3.78 -11.15
CA GLU A 429 8.70 -2.93 -10.77
C GLU A 429 8.80 -2.75 -9.25
N GLY A 430 7.72 -3.01 -8.52
CA GLY A 430 7.64 -3.00 -7.07
C GLY A 430 7.74 -4.41 -6.49
N HIS A 431 6.61 -5.10 -6.34
CA HIS A 431 6.53 -6.36 -5.58
C HIS A 431 7.44 -7.47 -6.11
N LEU A 432 7.53 -7.65 -7.44
CA LEU A 432 8.44 -8.64 -8.04
C LEU A 432 9.89 -8.37 -7.62
N LEU A 433 10.33 -7.10 -7.69
CA LEU A 433 11.72 -6.72 -7.38
C LEU A 433 11.99 -6.55 -5.87
N LEU A 434 10.98 -6.74 -5.01
CA LEU A 434 11.08 -6.78 -3.55
C LEU A 434 10.84 -8.19 -2.98
N SER A 435 10.83 -9.22 -3.84
CA SER A 435 10.54 -10.60 -3.43
C SER A 435 11.46 -11.61 -4.10
N PHE A 436 11.58 -12.78 -3.47
CA PHE A 436 12.24 -13.95 -4.06
C PHE A 436 11.49 -15.21 -3.65
N ARG A 437 11.18 -16.08 -4.62
CA ARG A 437 10.19 -17.14 -4.43
C ARG A 437 8.87 -16.51 -3.98
N ASN A 438 8.24 -17.00 -2.92
CA ASN A 438 7.06 -16.38 -2.33
C ASN A 438 7.38 -15.42 -1.16
N SER A 439 8.67 -15.25 -0.79
CA SER A 439 9.06 -14.40 0.34
C SER A 439 9.23 -12.95 -0.10
N ILE A 440 8.59 -12.02 0.59
CA ILE A 440 8.78 -10.58 0.42
C ILE A 440 9.84 -10.11 1.41
N ASP A 441 10.70 -9.19 0.98
CA ASP A 441 11.74 -8.61 1.82
C ASP A 441 11.20 -8.10 3.16
N PHE A 442 11.84 -8.54 4.26
CA PHE A 442 11.37 -8.20 5.60
C PHE A 442 11.47 -6.69 5.89
N GLY A 443 12.37 -5.97 5.24
CA GLY A 443 12.49 -4.51 5.34
C GLY A 443 11.28 -3.74 4.79
N THR A 444 10.36 -4.41 4.10
CA THR A 444 9.16 -3.80 3.49
C THR A 444 7.85 -4.16 4.20
N ARG A 445 7.93 -4.87 5.35
CA ARG A 445 6.76 -5.41 6.05
C ARG A 445 6.20 -4.49 7.14
N GLY A 446 6.90 -3.38 7.47
CA GLY A 446 6.54 -2.53 8.60
C GLY A 446 6.37 -3.35 9.89
N ARG A 447 5.31 -3.09 10.68
CA ARG A 447 5.04 -3.87 11.89
C ARG A 447 4.59 -5.33 11.65
N ASN A 448 4.18 -5.67 10.40
CA ASN A 448 3.79 -7.05 10.07
C ASN A 448 4.93 -8.06 10.19
N ILE A 449 6.19 -7.61 10.31
CA ILE A 449 7.34 -8.47 10.63
C ILE A 449 7.16 -9.20 11.97
N SER A 450 6.37 -8.64 12.89
CA SER A 450 6.09 -9.23 14.22
C SER A 450 4.89 -10.18 14.23
N ARG A 451 4.37 -10.54 13.05
CA ARG A 451 3.30 -11.52 12.88
C ARG A 451 3.83 -12.79 12.23
N PRO A 452 3.27 -13.97 12.52
CA PRO A 452 3.56 -15.17 11.74
C PRO A 452 3.39 -14.92 10.25
N THR A 453 4.12 -15.64 9.41
CA THR A 453 3.98 -15.57 7.95
C THR A 453 2.52 -15.71 7.54
N SER A 454 2.03 -14.77 6.77
CA SER A 454 0.66 -14.67 6.28
C SER A 454 0.65 -14.37 4.79
N GLU A 455 -0.51 -14.41 4.17
CA GLU A 455 -0.69 -14.12 2.74
C GLU A 455 -0.13 -12.74 2.31
N TYR A 456 -0.17 -11.74 3.20
CA TYR A 456 0.31 -10.39 2.88
C TYR A 456 1.80 -10.14 3.20
N THR A 457 2.48 -11.11 3.79
CA THR A 457 3.94 -11.11 4.01
C THR A 457 4.68 -12.06 3.07
N THR A 458 3.94 -12.73 2.21
CA THR A 458 4.40 -13.56 1.09
C THR A 458 3.79 -13.04 -0.21
N VAL A 459 4.19 -13.60 -1.35
CA VAL A 459 3.54 -13.35 -2.65
C VAL A 459 2.47 -14.41 -2.88
N PRO A 460 1.17 -14.07 -2.78
CA PRO A 460 0.10 -15.02 -3.03
C PRO A 460 0.02 -15.36 -4.52
N VAL A 461 0.02 -16.64 -4.84
CA VAL A 461 -0.02 -17.11 -6.25
C VAL A 461 -1.34 -16.74 -6.92
N ASP A 462 -2.44 -16.77 -6.19
CA ASP A 462 -3.77 -16.42 -6.69
C ASP A 462 -3.88 -14.93 -7.12
N VAL A 463 -3.13 -14.01 -6.48
CA VAL A 463 -3.00 -12.61 -6.97
C VAL A 463 -2.42 -12.59 -8.39
N LEU A 464 -1.40 -13.41 -8.64
CA LEU A 464 -0.77 -13.49 -9.97
C LEU A 464 -1.68 -14.19 -10.99
N GLU A 465 -2.43 -15.22 -10.57
CA GLU A 465 -3.42 -15.90 -11.42
C GLU A 465 -4.53 -14.94 -11.84
N ARG A 466 -5.05 -14.12 -10.92
CA ARG A 466 -6.02 -13.06 -11.24
C ARG A 466 -5.41 -11.99 -12.15
N ALA A 467 -4.14 -11.62 -11.94
CA ALA A 467 -3.45 -10.68 -12.82
C ALA A 467 -3.30 -11.22 -14.26
N VAL A 468 -3.13 -12.53 -14.45
CA VAL A 468 -3.13 -13.16 -15.79
C VAL A 468 -4.45 -12.92 -16.53
N VAL A 469 -5.58 -12.86 -15.82
CA VAL A 469 -6.92 -12.62 -16.38
C VAL A 469 -7.19 -11.12 -16.55
N GLY A 470 -6.94 -10.33 -15.52
CA GLY A 470 -7.23 -8.88 -15.49
C GLY A 470 -6.27 -8.03 -16.35
N ASP A 471 -5.04 -8.52 -16.57
CA ASP A 471 -4.00 -7.87 -17.38
C ASP A 471 -3.33 -8.88 -18.35
N PRO A 472 -4.04 -9.35 -19.37
CA PRO A 472 -3.54 -10.40 -20.26
C PRO A 472 -2.30 -9.99 -21.08
N ALA A 473 -2.02 -8.70 -21.23
CA ALA A 473 -0.83 -8.21 -21.93
C ALA A 473 0.47 -8.65 -21.25
N ASN A 474 0.47 -8.80 -19.92
CA ASN A 474 1.61 -9.22 -19.12
C ASN A 474 1.50 -10.67 -18.60
N ALA A 475 0.53 -11.46 -19.06
CA ALA A 475 0.30 -12.84 -18.62
C ALA A 475 1.55 -13.72 -18.66
N GLY A 476 2.46 -13.49 -19.62
CA GLY A 476 3.70 -14.24 -19.76
C GLY A 476 4.64 -14.10 -18.55
N ILE A 477 4.85 -12.87 -18.07
CA ILE A 477 5.72 -12.62 -16.92
C ILE A 477 5.07 -13.04 -15.60
N TYR A 478 3.74 -12.90 -15.46
CA TYR A 478 3.01 -13.39 -14.28
C TYR A 478 3.12 -14.93 -14.17
N ARG A 479 2.94 -15.68 -15.27
CA ARG A 479 3.13 -17.14 -15.30
C ARG A 479 4.59 -17.53 -15.00
N ALA A 480 5.57 -16.78 -15.51
CA ALA A 480 6.97 -17.03 -15.19
C ALA A 480 7.25 -16.83 -13.68
N TRP A 481 6.60 -15.82 -13.05
CA TRP A 481 6.70 -15.60 -11.61
C TRP A 481 6.01 -16.70 -10.81
N ILE A 482 4.82 -17.15 -11.20
CA ILE A 482 4.14 -18.31 -10.60
C ILE A 482 5.06 -19.57 -10.66
N ASN A 483 5.69 -19.82 -11.80
CA ASN A 483 6.63 -20.95 -11.95
C ASN A 483 7.87 -20.78 -11.05
N HIS A 484 8.39 -19.55 -10.92
CA HIS A 484 9.48 -19.25 -9.99
C HIS A 484 9.11 -19.58 -8.54
N ILE A 485 7.89 -19.23 -8.11
CA ILE A 485 7.38 -19.53 -6.76
C ILE A 485 7.20 -21.04 -6.57
N ASN A 486 6.45 -21.70 -7.46
CA ASN A 486 5.98 -23.07 -7.26
C ASN A 486 7.02 -24.14 -7.62
N SER A 487 7.85 -23.91 -8.63
CA SER A 487 8.77 -24.90 -9.20
C SER A 487 10.24 -24.53 -9.09
N GLY A 488 10.55 -23.36 -8.51
CA GLY A 488 11.93 -22.92 -8.31
C GLY A 488 12.70 -22.60 -9.59
N THR A 489 12.01 -22.28 -10.69
CA THR A 489 12.66 -21.81 -11.93
C THR A 489 13.45 -20.51 -11.71
N ALA A 490 14.31 -20.14 -12.65
CA ALA A 490 15.04 -18.86 -12.63
C ALA A 490 14.11 -17.66 -12.40
N PHE A 491 14.62 -16.62 -11.76
CA PHE A 491 13.88 -15.40 -11.52
C PHE A 491 13.47 -14.73 -12.85
N PRO A 492 12.23 -14.22 -13.00
CA PRO A 492 11.70 -13.73 -14.29
C PRO A 492 12.46 -12.52 -14.88
N LYS A 493 13.13 -11.73 -14.03
CA LYS A 493 13.96 -10.57 -14.41
C LYS A 493 15.34 -10.67 -13.77
N ALA A 494 16.15 -11.67 -14.19
CA ALA A 494 17.50 -11.84 -13.66
C ALA A 494 18.45 -10.70 -14.08
N ASN A 495 19.53 -10.54 -13.31
CA ASN A 495 20.57 -9.52 -13.50
C ASN A 495 20.02 -8.08 -13.49
N VAL A 496 19.10 -7.79 -12.57
CA VAL A 496 18.52 -6.47 -12.38
C VAL A 496 18.89 -5.88 -11.03
N ASN A 497 19.39 -4.64 -11.06
CA ASN A 497 19.54 -3.80 -9.87
C ASN A 497 18.45 -2.71 -9.90
N LYS A 498 17.73 -2.55 -8.77
CA LYS A 498 16.69 -1.54 -8.64
C LYS A 498 16.93 -0.65 -7.43
N HIS A 499 17.04 0.64 -7.66
CA HIS A 499 16.99 1.66 -6.62
C HIS A 499 15.57 2.18 -6.44
N PHE A 500 15.00 2.00 -5.25
CA PHE A 500 13.73 2.59 -4.82
C PHE A 500 14.03 3.91 -4.12
N TRP A 501 14.20 4.98 -4.91
CA TRP A 501 14.67 6.28 -4.42
C TRP A 501 13.65 7.02 -3.55
N LYS A 502 12.36 6.68 -3.63
CA LYS A 502 11.34 7.21 -2.72
C LYS A 502 11.33 6.51 -1.37
N SER A 503 12.05 5.37 -1.23
CA SER A 503 11.96 4.45 -0.10
C SER A 503 13.30 4.12 0.55
N ASP A 504 14.39 4.73 0.11
CA ASP A 504 15.75 4.50 0.62
C ASP A 504 16.14 3.01 0.64
N MET A 505 15.89 2.31 -0.48
CA MET A 505 16.13 0.86 -0.60
C MET A 505 16.70 0.49 -1.97
N MET A 506 17.57 -0.50 -1.99
CA MET A 506 18.15 -1.06 -3.22
C MET A 506 18.04 -2.57 -3.21
N THR A 507 17.72 -3.16 -4.36
CA THR A 507 17.65 -4.61 -4.55
C THR A 507 18.49 -5.07 -5.73
N GLN A 508 18.99 -6.31 -5.66
CA GLN A 508 19.71 -6.99 -6.72
C GLN A 508 19.17 -8.40 -6.89
N HIS A 509 18.81 -8.76 -8.10
CA HIS A 509 18.40 -10.11 -8.46
C HIS A 509 19.39 -10.76 -9.43
N GLY A 510 19.80 -11.99 -9.13
CA GLY A 510 20.33 -12.91 -10.11
C GLY A 510 19.25 -13.91 -10.56
N GLU A 511 19.67 -15.00 -11.21
CA GLU A 511 18.74 -16.07 -11.60
C GLU A 511 18.16 -16.79 -10.37
N ASN A 512 19.02 -17.05 -9.35
CA ASN A 512 18.67 -17.87 -8.19
C ASN A 512 18.99 -17.20 -6.84
N PHE A 513 19.07 -15.89 -6.80
CA PHE A 513 19.26 -15.15 -5.55
C PHE A 513 18.62 -13.78 -5.58
N TYR A 514 18.43 -13.29 -4.37
CA TYR A 514 18.04 -11.93 -4.04
C TYR A 514 18.97 -11.33 -3.01
N MET A 515 19.34 -10.08 -3.18
CA MET A 515 20.01 -9.27 -2.16
C MET A 515 19.38 -7.90 -2.09
N SER A 516 19.29 -7.33 -0.88
CA SER A 516 18.87 -5.94 -0.69
C SER A 516 19.67 -5.23 0.38
N ALA A 517 19.58 -3.90 0.36
CA ALA A 517 20.00 -3.05 1.47
C ALA A 517 18.95 -1.96 1.67
N LYS A 518 18.45 -1.83 2.92
CA LYS A 518 17.53 -0.80 3.36
C LYS A 518 18.23 0.19 4.28
N ILE A 519 18.19 1.46 3.92
CA ILE A 519 18.71 2.57 4.72
C ILE A 519 17.57 3.48 5.15
N ILE A 520 17.87 4.57 5.85
CA ILE A 520 16.90 5.58 6.26
C ILE A 520 17.47 6.98 6.09
N SER A 521 16.65 7.92 5.65
CA SER A 521 16.97 9.35 5.58
C SER A 521 15.85 10.19 6.17
N LYS A 522 16.05 11.51 6.29
CA LYS A 522 15.00 12.44 6.75
C LYS A 522 13.74 12.46 5.89
N ARG A 523 13.77 11.82 4.72
CA ARG A 523 12.66 11.74 3.77
C ARG A 523 11.78 10.52 3.99
N THR A 524 12.24 9.53 4.77
CA THR A 524 11.58 8.24 4.93
C THR A 524 11.31 7.90 6.40
N TYR A 525 10.29 7.10 6.60
CA TYR A 525 10.02 6.40 7.84
C TYR A 525 10.55 4.97 7.69
N GLY A 526 11.42 4.57 8.61
CA GLY A 526 12.11 3.30 8.50
C GLY A 526 11.23 2.09 8.80
N THR A 527 10.48 2.18 9.88
CA THR A 527 9.49 1.20 10.34
C THR A 527 8.59 1.82 11.39
N GLU A 528 7.67 1.04 11.96
CA GLU A 528 6.74 1.48 12.98
C GLU A 528 6.54 0.45 14.08
N SER A 529 6.12 0.90 15.26
CA SER A 529 5.55 0.10 16.35
C SER A 529 4.21 0.71 16.74
N LEU A 530 3.13 0.24 16.16
CA LEU A 530 1.75 0.63 16.43
C LEU A 530 0.97 -0.58 16.95
N ASN A 531 -0.06 -0.36 17.78
CA ASN A 531 -0.85 -1.42 18.42
C ASN A 531 0.00 -2.41 19.23
N ASN A 532 1.13 -1.96 19.78
CA ASN A 532 2.13 -2.80 20.48
C ASN A 532 2.69 -3.96 19.62
N GLU A 533 2.78 -3.77 18.32
CA GLU A 533 3.42 -4.68 17.37
C GLU A 533 4.80 -4.17 16.98
N ASN A 534 5.75 -5.07 16.63
CA ASN A 534 7.13 -4.73 16.23
C ASN A 534 7.86 -3.90 17.29
N ILE A 535 7.67 -4.23 18.58
CA ILE A 535 8.18 -3.47 19.71
C ILE A 535 9.71 -3.49 19.84
N LYS A 536 10.42 -4.38 19.12
CA LYS A 536 11.90 -4.47 19.06
C LYS A 536 12.49 -3.99 17.72
N GLY A 537 11.70 -3.39 16.85
CA GLY A 537 12.08 -3.10 15.46
C GLY A 537 13.01 -1.90 15.25
N TYR A 538 13.55 -1.26 16.30
CA TYR A 538 14.32 -0.02 16.20
C TYR A 538 15.46 -0.07 15.17
N ASN A 539 16.19 -1.18 15.07
CA ASN A 539 17.35 -1.30 14.18
C ASN A 539 17.00 -1.68 12.72
N LEU A 540 15.74 -2.02 12.38
CA LEU A 540 15.35 -2.49 11.05
C LEU A 540 15.78 -1.60 9.87
N PRO A 541 15.76 -0.25 9.96
CA PRO A 541 16.13 0.57 8.80
C PRO A 541 17.60 1.00 8.81
N LEU A 542 18.43 0.51 9.75
CA LEU A 542 19.80 1.00 9.94
C LEU A 542 20.82 0.27 9.06
N GLY A 543 20.52 0.16 7.77
CA GLY A 543 21.34 -0.54 6.80
C GLY A 543 21.09 -2.06 6.81
N ALA A 544 19.86 -2.49 7.07
CA ALA A 544 19.52 -3.91 7.03
C ALA A 544 19.66 -4.49 5.63
N THR A 545 20.22 -5.70 5.56
CA THR A 545 20.36 -6.48 4.32
C THR A 545 19.50 -7.74 4.39
N ASN A 546 18.91 -8.11 3.26
CA ASN A 546 18.18 -9.36 3.11
C ASN A 546 18.83 -10.17 1.99
N ILE A 547 19.22 -11.41 2.28
CA ILE A 547 19.95 -12.26 1.33
C ILE A 547 19.20 -13.60 1.24
N MET A 548 18.70 -13.92 0.07
CA MET A 548 17.93 -15.14 -0.16
C MET A 548 18.46 -15.92 -1.37
N THR A 549 18.60 -17.22 -1.23
CA THR A 549 18.88 -18.19 -2.30
C THR A 549 17.79 -19.27 -2.39
N THR A 550 17.00 -19.41 -1.31
CA THR A 550 15.89 -20.36 -1.21
C THR A 550 14.53 -19.68 -0.98
N GLY A 551 14.53 -18.45 -0.48
CA GLY A 551 13.32 -17.74 -0.02
C GLY A 551 12.83 -18.17 1.37
N LYS A 552 13.59 -19.05 2.08
CA LYS A 552 13.24 -19.57 3.41
C LYS A 552 14.20 -19.15 4.51
N GLU A 553 15.21 -18.36 4.19
CA GLU A 553 16.28 -17.93 5.10
C GLU A 553 15.75 -17.26 6.36
N TYR A 554 14.65 -16.53 6.24
CA TYR A 554 14.05 -15.75 7.34
C TYR A 554 12.63 -16.19 7.70
N ASP A 555 12.20 -17.41 7.29
CA ASP A 555 10.83 -17.87 7.54
C ASP A 555 10.53 -18.04 9.03
N ASN A 556 9.65 -17.14 9.53
CA ASN A 556 9.23 -17.09 10.93
C ASN A 556 10.41 -17.11 11.94
N ILE A 557 11.54 -16.49 11.61
CA ILE A 557 12.72 -16.40 12.49
C ILE A 557 12.58 -15.31 13.56
N TYR A 558 11.75 -14.31 13.33
CA TYR A 558 11.68 -13.03 14.07
C TYR A 558 11.45 -13.16 15.58
N PRO A 559 10.66 -14.13 16.09
CA PRO A 559 10.52 -14.36 17.53
C PRO A 559 11.84 -14.72 18.24
N VAL A 560 12.75 -15.36 17.52
CA VAL A 560 14.02 -15.83 18.06
C VAL A 560 15.21 -14.96 17.69
N TRP A 561 15.02 -13.90 16.89
CA TRP A 561 16.10 -12.99 16.50
C TRP A 561 16.73 -12.29 17.69
N ASP A 562 18.05 -12.17 17.66
CA ASP A 562 18.73 -11.11 18.40
C ASP A 562 18.59 -9.79 17.64
N TRP A 563 17.72 -8.92 18.12
CA TRP A 563 17.36 -7.66 17.47
C TRP A 563 18.48 -6.59 17.52
N THR A 564 19.59 -6.86 18.21
CA THR A 564 20.83 -6.08 18.09
C THR A 564 21.66 -6.50 16.89
N ARG A 565 21.33 -7.64 16.26
CA ARG A 565 22.12 -8.26 15.19
C ARG A 565 21.29 -8.53 13.93
N ILE A 566 20.39 -7.63 13.58
CA ILE A 566 19.67 -7.68 12.30
C ILE A 566 20.71 -7.66 11.16
N PRO A 567 20.62 -8.55 10.15
CA PRO A 567 21.59 -8.61 9.06
C PRO A 567 21.88 -7.25 8.44
N GLY A 568 23.15 -6.95 8.20
CA GLY A 568 23.62 -5.69 7.60
C GLY A 568 23.73 -4.50 8.55
N THR A 569 23.06 -4.50 9.71
CA THR A 569 22.99 -3.31 10.58
C THR A 569 24.26 -3.10 11.39
N THR A 570 24.57 -1.83 11.69
CA THR A 570 25.54 -1.45 12.73
C THR A 570 24.75 -0.88 13.91
N ALA A 571 24.80 -1.55 15.05
CA ALA A 571 23.92 -1.28 16.18
C ALA A 571 24.65 -1.44 17.53
N ILE A 572 24.02 -0.89 18.57
CA ILE A 572 24.47 -1.06 19.94
C ILE A 572 24.10 -2.48 20.40
N GLY A 573 25.06 -3.23 20.95
CA GLY A 573 24.89 -4.62 21.37
C GLY A 573 24.10 -4.80 22.68
N ASN A 574 23.20 -3.86 22.99
CA ASN A 574 22.35 -3.87 24.15
C ASN A 574 20.88 -4.03 23.73
N GLN A 575 20.21 -5.11 24.15
CA GLN A 575 18.83 -5.42 23.81
C GLN A 575 17.83 -4.31 24.20
N ASP A 576 18.08 -3.58 25.28
CA ASP A 576 17.23 -2.47 25.71
C ASP A 576 17.21 -1.31 24.71
N LYS A 577 18.19 -1.25 23.79
CA LYS A 577 18.28 -0.25 22.72
C LYS A 577 17.57 -0.67 21.43
N THR A 578 16.87 -1.80 21.42
CA THR A 578 16.06 -2.26 20.26
C THR A 578 14.59 -1.82 20.38
N SER A 579 14.18 -1.29 21.52
CA SER A 579 12.80 -0.87 21.77
C SER A 579 12.37 0.26 20.84
N LEU A 580 11.19 0.12 20.26
CA LEU A 580 10.55 1.11 19.38
C LEU A 580 9.13 1.40 19.87
N GLU A 581 8.76 2.67 19.89
CA GLU A 581 7.41 3.15 20.11
C GLU A 581 7.05 4.17 19.01
N GLY A 582 5.89 4.01 18.38
CA GLY A 582 5.46 4.85 17.28
C GLY A 582 6.26 4.61 15.99
N TYR A 583 6.71 5.69 15.38
CA TYR A 583 7.41 5.67 14.08
C TYR A 583 8.91 5.86 14.22
N GLN A 584 9.70 5.06 13.48
CA GLN A 584 11.12 5.30 13.28
C GLN A 584 11.31 6.36 12.18
N ILE A 585 11.46 7.61 12.58
CA ILE A 585 11.63 8.73 11.66
C ILE A 585 13.11 8.94 11.36
N GLY A 586 13.45 9.07 10.08
CA GLY A 586 14.81 9.37 9.66
C GLY A 586 15.24 10.81 9.94
N ASN A 587 16.52 11.01 10.23
CA ASN A 587 17.11 12.33 10.50
C ASN A 587 18.34 12.63 9.64
N ASN A 588 18.78 11.70 8.80
CA ASN A 588 19.99 11.83 7.99
C ASN A 588 19.74 12.69 6.75
N GLU A 589 20.61 13.68 6.53
CA GLU A 589 20.62 14.47 5.29
C GLU A 589 21.14 13.67 4.10
N PHE A 590 22.17 12.85 4.31
CA PHE A 590 22.81 12.03 3.29
C PHE A 590 22.28 10.59 3.38
N GLY A 591 21.53 10.18 2.38
CA GLY A 591 21.02 8.81 2.20
C GLY A 591 20.44 8.67 0.80
N GLY A 592 20.82 7.63 0.07
CA GLY A 592 20.34 7.39 -1.28
C GLY A 592 21.21 6.42 -2.04
N GLY A 593 20.93 6.24 -3.32
CA GLY A 593 21.67 5.29 -4.14
C GLY A 593 21.77 5.69 -5.61
N VAL A 594 22.63 5.02 -6.35
CA VAL A 594 22.79 5.11 -7.79
C VAL A 594 22.66 3.72 -8.41
N SER A 595 22.02 3.59 -9.55
CA SER A 595 21.89 2.34 -10.30
C SER A 595 21.95 2.61 -11.81
N ASP A 596 22.61 1.72 -12.56
CA ASP A 596 22.56 1.68 -14.02
C ASP A 596 21.53 0.64 -14.54
N GLY A 597 20.80 0.00 -13.61
CA GLY A 597 19.83 -1.06 -13.90
C GLY A 597 20.40 -2.48 -13.74
N VAL A 598 21.72 -2.62 -13.67
CA VAL A 598 22.43 -3.92 -13.50
C VAL A 598 23.32 -3.92 -12.27
N ASN A 599 24.01 -2.82 -12.03
CA ASN A 599 24.85 -2.58 -10.86
C ASN A 599 24.32 -1.37 -10.09
N GLY A 600 24.64 -1.28 -8.81
CA GLY A 600 24.19 -0.16 -7.99
C GLY A 600 24.99 0.05 -6.73
N ILE A 601 24.78 1.21 -6.12
CA ILE A 601 25.39 1.58 -4.85
C ILE A 601 24.33 2.29 -4.02
N ILE A 602 24.18 1.89 -2.74
CA ILE A 602 23.34 2.62 -1.79
C ILE A 602 24.17 2.94 -0.56
N ALA A 603 24.05 4.16 -0.04
CA ALA A 603 24.83 4.62 1.09
C ALA A 603 24.10 5.65 1.94
N TYR A 604 24.46 5.71 3.22
CA TYR A 604 23.96 6.73 4.11
C TYR A 604 24.95 7.10 5.21
N LYS A 605 24.75 8.28 5.77
CA LYS A 605 25.51 8.78 6.92
C LYS A 605 24.60 8.74 8.15
N GLY A 606 24.70 7.66 8.94
CA GLY A 606 23.81 7.38 10.05
C GLY A 606 24.24 8.02 11.35
N LYS A 607 23.29 8.58 12.09
CA LYS A 607 23.44 8.97 13.49
C LYS A 607 22.16 8.65 14.25
N TYR A 608 22.19 7.59 15.08
CA TYR A 608 21.05 7.10 15.85
C TYR A 608 21.48 6.69 17.26
N ASN A 609 20.76 7.14 18.29
CA ASN A 609 21.10 6.86 19.71
C ASN A 609 22.58 7.17 20.04
N GLU A 610 23.11 8.29 19.54
CA GLU A 610 24.51 8.72 19.64
C GLU A 610 25.54 7.80 18.91
N LEU A 611 25.09 6.71 18.31
CA LEU A 611 25.92 5.92 17.39
C LEU A 611 26.02 6.62 16.04
N GLN A 612 27.25 6.85 15.56
CA GLN A 612 27.53 7.32 14.21
C GLN A 612 28.13 6.20 13.38
N ALA A 613 27.74 6.11 12.11
CA ALA A 613 28.33 5.17 11.15
C ALA A 613 28.05 5.63 9.71
N ASN A 614 29.07 5.72 8.88
CA ASN A 614 28.92 5.84 7.44
C ASN A 614 28.90 4.43 6.84
N LYS A 615 27.92 4.11 6.02
CA LYS A 615 27.77 2.77 5.44
C LYS A 615 27.46 2.85 3.95
N ALA A 616 28.13 1.99 3.17
CA ALA A 616 27.87 1.83 1.75
C ALA A 616 27.84 0.34 1.35
N TYR A 617 26.92 0.07 0.40
CA TYR A 617 26.71 -1.25 -0.17
C TYR A 617 26.82 -1.12 -1.70
N PHE A 618 27.77 -1.85 -2.28
CA PHE A 618 28.05 -1.84 -3.72
C PHE A 618 27.62 -3.18 -4.31
N PHE A 619 26.71 -3.15 -5.22
CA PHE A 619 26.17 -4.33 -5.90
C PHE A 619 26.80 -4.44 -7.28
N PHE A 620 27.86 -5.25 -7.40
CA PHE A 620 28.59 -5.49 -8.65
C PHE A 620 28.67 -6.99 -8.93
N ASP A 621 28.45 -7.41 -10.18
CA ASP A 621 28.62 -8.78 -10.67
C ASP A 621 28.02 -9.87 -9.76
N ASN A 622 26.80 -9.65 -9.30
CA ASN A 622 26.10 -10.60 -8.41
C ASN A 622 26.78 -10.79 -7.02
N MET A 623 27.55 -9.80 -6.60
CA MET A 623 28.13 -9.70 -5.26
C MET A 623 27.71 -8.40 -4.60
N MET A 624 27.76 -8.37 -3.28
CA MET A 624 27.55 -7.15 -2.51
C MET A 624 28.78 -6.86 -1.66
N PHE A 625 29.45 -5.74 -1.94
CA PHE A 625 30.59 -5.24 -1.17
C PHE A 625 30.07 -4.27 -0.12
N CYS A 626 30.26 -4.59 1.15
CA CYS A 626 29.78 -3.85 2.31
C CYS A 626 30.93 -3.20 3.03
N ILE A 627 30.97 -1.86 3.09
CA ILE A 627 32.00 -1.13 3.83
C ILE A 627 31.38 -0.12 4.78
N GLY A 628 32.02 0.07 5.92
CA GLY A 628 31.62 1.07 6.91
C GLY A 628 32.81 1.82 7.46
N SER A 629 32.63 3.09 7.81
CA SER A 629 33.62 3.98 8.37
C SER A 629 33.03 4.94 9.41
N ASP A 630 33.89 5.65 10.13
CA ASP A 630 33.52 6.63 11.16
C ASP A 630 32.58 6.06 12.23
N ILE A 631 32.69 4.77 12.53
CA ILE A 631 31.88 4.12 13.55
C ILE A 631 32.33 4.60 14.91
N SER A 632 31.52 5.37 15.60
CA SER A 632 31.84 6.01 16.86
C SER A 632 30.69 6.00 17.84
N TYR A 633 30.95 5.71 19.09
CA TYR A 633 29.98 5.69 20.19
C TYR A 633 30.66 5.98 21.54
N VAL A 634 29.95 6.62 22.49
CA VAL A 634 30.57 7.13 23.74
C VAL A 634 29.80 6.79 25.03
N GLN A 635 28.71 6.00 24.96
CA GLN A 635 27.83 5.74 26.11
C GLN A 635 28.02 4.37 26.75
N ASN A 636 29.23 3.81 26.67
CA ASN A 636 29.66 2.61 27.38
C ASN A 636 28.94 1.29 27.03
N ASP A 637 28.61 1.11 25.74
CA ASP A 637 28.15 -0.16 25.18
C ASP A 637 29.07 -0.66 24.05
N ASN A 638 29.03 -1.96 23.76
CA ASN A 638 29.62 -2.51 22.57
C ASN A 638 28.84 -2.13 21.31
N VAL A 639 29.56 -1.88 20.24
CA VAL A 639 29.00 -1.68 18.93
C VAL A 639 29.26 -2.88 18.03
N LEU A 640 28.24 -3.38 17.36
CA LEU A 640 28.30 -4.55 16.50
C LEU A 640 27.88 -4.18 15.08
N THR A 641 28.58 -4.76 14.07
CA THR A 641 28.04 -4.80 12.70
C THR A 641 27.64 -6.24 12.39
N SER A 642 26.36 -6.49 12.26
CA SER A 642 25.85 -7.79 11.85
C SER A 642 26.10 -8.01 10.36
N VAL A 643 26.59 -9.16 9.99
CA VAL A 643 26.78 -9.58 8.60
C VAL A 643 25.59 -10.42 8.16
N GLU A 644 25.20 -11.38 9.01
CA GLU A 644 24.06 -12.26 8.76
C GLU A 644 23.49 -12.82 10.07
N GLN A 645 22.17 -13.06 10.06
CA GLN A 645 21.47 -13.85 11.06
C GLN A 645 20.24 -14.50 10.40
N ASN A 646 20.37 -15.77 9.96
CA ASN A 646 19.32 -16.52 9.27
C ASN A 646 19.14 -17.93 9.83
N LEU A 647 18.11 -18.64 9.34
CA LEU A 647 17.88 -20.03 9.74
C LEU A 647 19.06 -20.91 9.33
N LEU A 648 19.55 -21.73 10.26
CA LEU A 648 20.62 -22.69 10.00
C LEU A 648 20.10 -23.79 9.05
N ASN A 649 20.69 -23.88 7.87
CA ASN A 649 20.39 -24.90 6.87
C ASN A 649 21.69 -25.54 6.34
N GLY A 650 22.02 -26.72 6.83
CA GLY A 650 23.24 -27.43 6.49
C GLY A 650 24.48 -27.03 7.31
N GLU A 651 25.64 -27.31 6.76
CA GLU A 651 26.91 -27.11 7.40
C GLU A 651 27.36 -25.64 7.30
N VAL A 652 28.08 -25.18 8.31
CA VAL A 652 28.84 -23.93 8.30
C VAL A 652 30.30 -24.23 8.13
N ILE A 653 30.90 -23.79 7.02
CA ILE A 653 32.33 -23.99 6.71
C ILE A 653 33.00 -22.61 6.80
N TYR A 654 34.17 -22.54 7.41
CA TYR A 654 34.95 -21.30 7.55
C TYR A 654 36.46 -21.50 7.34
N ASN A 655 37.15 -20.42 7.03
CA ASN A 655 38.60 -20.40 6.85
C ASN A 655 39.21 -19.26 7.68
N ASP A 656 40.05 -19.66 8.68
CA ASP A 656 40.85 -18.74 9.52
C ASP A 656 42.35 -18.85 9.24
N GLY A 657 42.69 -19.34 8.05
CA GLY A 657 44.05 -19.76 7.62
C GLY A 657 44.05 -21.24 7.25
N GLN A 658 43.09 -21.99 7.73
CA GLN A 658 42.76 -23.37 7.34
C GLN A 658 41.27 -23.53 7.27
N GLU A 659 40.80 -24.32 6.31
CA GLU A 659 39.36 -24.63 6.19
C GLU A 659 38.93 -25.60 7.30
N LYS A 660 37.80 -25.29 7.92
CA LYS A 660 37.20 -26.03 9.04
C LYS A 660 35.69 -26.01 8.95
N GLN A 661 35.07 -27.03 9.51
CA GLN A 661 33.61 -27.02 9.75
C GLN A 661 33.35 -26.51 11.17
N LEU A 662 32.37 -25.64 11.33
CA LEU A 662 31.91 -25.15 12.63
C LEU A 662 31.12 -26.26 13.33
N SER A 663 31.57 -26.65 14.53
CA SER A 663 30.85 -27.65 15.33
C SER A 663 29.47 -27.15 15.74
N SER A 664 28.49 -28.06 15.91
CA SER A 664 27.15 -27.69 16.38
C SER A 664 27.20 -26.99 17.74
N ASN A 665 26.26 -26.04 17.96
CA ASN A 665 26.18 -25.22 19.17
C ASN A 665 27.46 -24.46 19.50
N SER A 666 28.11 -23.92 18.49
CA SER A 666 29.34 -23.15 18.62
C SER A 666 29.11 -21.65 18.50
N ASN A 667 29.86 -20.90 19.30
CA ASN A 667 30.02 -19.45 19.24
C ASN A 667 31.50 -19.13 19.34
N MET A 668 32.10 -18.66 18.25
CA MET A 668 33.55 -18.49 18.14
C MET A 668 33.89 -17.08 17.65
N GLN A 669 34.67 -16.35 18.42
CA GLN A 669 35.29 -15.10 17.98
C GLN A 669 36.64 -15.38 17.34
N LEU A 670 36.86 -14.91 16.12
CA LEU A 670 38.04 -15.13 15.30
C LEU A 670 38.73 -13.80 14.99
N LYS A 671 40.04 -13.74 15.14
CA LYS A 671 40.81 -12.52 14.87
C LYS A 671 41.10 -12.29 13.39
N GLN A 672 41.23 -13.34 12.60
CA GLN A 672 41.59 -13.30 11.18
C GLN A 672 40.76 -14.29 10.36
N LEU A 673 39.45 -14.12 10.41
CA LEU A 673 38.54 -14.88 9.55
C LEU A 673 38.75 -14.41 8.11
N LYS A 674 39.05 -15.34 7.17
CA LYS A 674 39.14 -15.04 5.73
C LYS A 674 37.77 -15.10 5.09
N TRP A 675 37.02 -16.15 5.40
CA TRP A 675 35.65 -16.33 4.90
C TRP A 675 34.85 -17.34 5.74
N VAL A 676 33.55 -17.23 5.67
CA VAL A 676 32.59 -18.24 6.15
C VAL A 676 31.55 -18.49 5.05
N TYR A 677 31.09 -19.74 4.97
CA TYR A 677 30.12 -20.20 3.98
C TYR A 677 28.97 -20.94 4.67
N HIS A 678 27.76 -20.61 4.28
CA HIS A 678 26.53 -21.25 4.75
C HIS A 678 25.43 -21.13 3.68
N ASN A 679 24.67 -22.21 3.45
CA ASN A 679 23.46 -22.21 2.63
C ASN A 679 23.63 -21.53 1.26
N ASN A 680 24.59 -21.97 0.44
CA ASN A 680 24.95 -21.42 -0.88
C ASN A 680 25.37 -19.94 -0.87
N THR A 681 25.71 -19.39 0.28
CA THR A 681 26.18 -18.01 0.41
C THR A 681 27.52 -17.96 1.12
N GLY A 682 28.48 -17.28 0.54
CA GLY A 682 29.78 -17.03 1.14
C GLY A 682 29.94 -15.59 1.61
N TYR A 683 30.65 -15.40 2.71
CA TYR A 683 30.97 -14.10 3.29
C TYR A 683 32.51 -14.00 3.44
N ILE A 684 33.12 -13.03 2.73
CA ILE A 684 34.58 -12.88 2.68
C ILE A 684 34.99 -11.65 3.50
N PHE A 685 35.99 -11.80 4.35
CA PHE A 685 36.53 -10.75 5.21
C PHE A 685 37.97 -10.41 4.79
N ARG A 686 38.25 -9.12 4.57
CA ARG A 686 39.59 -8.65 4.22
C ARG A 686 39.97 -7.48 5.14
N GLY A 687 40.94 -7.71 6.01
CA GLY A 687 41.38 -6.68 6.96
C GLY A 687 40.35 -6.29 8.02
N THR A 688 39.39 -7.19 8.28
CA THR A 688 38.37 -7.04 9.33
C THR A 688 38.66 -8.05 10.43
N ASP A 689 38.92 -7.55 11.63
CA ASP A 689 39.21 -8.35 12.82
C ASP A 689 37.97 -8.55 13.70
N ASN A 690 38.06 -9.45 14.67
CA ASN A 690 37.05 -9.68 15.70
C ASN A 690 35.69 -10.08 15.14
N VAL A 691 35.67 -10.97 14.16
CA VAL A 691 34.45 -11.56 13.60
C VAL A 691 34.02 -12.74 14.47
N THR A 692 32.76 -12.75 14.87
CA THR A 692 32.16 -13.89 15.55
C THR A 692 31.27 -14.66 14.58
N ILE A 693 31.41 -16.00 14.58
CA ILE A 693 30.57 -16.95 13.87
C ILE A 693 29.84 -17.84 14.88
N GLN A 694 28.56 -18.06 14.65
CA GLN A 694 27.70 -18.81 15.56
C GLN A 694 26.72 -19.71 14.78
N ASN A 695 26.46 -20.92 15.32
CA ASN A 695 25.39 -21.83 14.91
C ASN A 695 24.72 -22.41 16.15
N MET A 696 23.77 -21.71 16.73
CA MET A 696 23.13 -22.09 17.99
C MET A 696 21.62 -22.10 17.88
N SER A 697 20.97 -22.88 18.75
CA SER A 697 19.54 -22.71 18.99
C SER A 697 19.29 -21.37 19.70
N GLN A 698 18.30 -20.65 19.20
CA GLN A 698 17.78 -19.42 19.81
C GLN A 698 16.29 -19.63 20.11
N ALA A 699 15.83 -19.10 21.25
CA ALA A 699 14.45 -19.27 21.72
C ALA A 699 13.77 -17.91 21.93
N GLY A 700 12.49 -17.85 21.68
CA GLY A 700 11.66 -16.66 21.90
C GLY A 700 10.18 -16.94 21.61
N SER A 701 9.35 -15.91 21.66
CA SER A 701 7.92 -16.03 21.37
C SER A 701 7.45 -14.86 20.50
N TRP A 702 6.33 -15.03 19.79
CA TRP A 702 5.70 -13.91 19.10
C TRP A 702 5.31 -12.80 20.06
N LYS A 703 4.96 -13.15 21.30
CA LYS A 703 4.61 -12.17 22.35
C LYS A 703 5.78 -11.25 22.71
N ASP A 704 7.04 -11.69 22.54
CA ASP A 704 8.22 -10.88 22.84
C ASP A 704 8.41 -9.71 21.86
N ILE A 705 7.74 -9.73 20.72
CA ILE A 705 7.84 -8.72 19.67
C ILE A 705 6.48 -8.13 19.25
N ASN A 706 5.37 -8.71 19.79
CA ASN A 706 4.00 -8.28 19.53
C ASN A 706 3.15 -8.61 20.77
N ALA A 707 2.62 -7.62 21.46
CA ALA A 707 1.91 -7.82 22.72
C ALA A 707 0.67 -8.76 22.60
N THR A 708 0.06 -8.81 21.41
CA THR A 708 -1.06 -9.71 21.09
C THR A 708 -0.64 -11.05 20.52
N GLY A 709 0.66 -11.26 20.33
CA GLY A 709 1.23 -12.49 19.78
C GLY A 709 1.10 -13.67 20.73
N GLU A 710 1.23 -14.88 20.19
CA GLU A 710 1.24 -16.11 20.97
C GLU A 710 2.45 -16.18 21.91
N SER A 711 2.22 -16.62 23.16
CA SER A 711 3.26 -16.75 24.19
C SER A 711 3.99 -18.09 24.16
N GLY A 712 3.63 -18.98 23.22
CA GLY A 712 4.30 -20.28 23.04
C GLY A 712 5.79 -20.11 22.72
N LEU A 713 6.66 -20.84 23.42
CA LEU A 713 8.08 -20.80 23.16
C LEU A 713 8.38 -21.46 21.80
N ILE A 714 9.18 -20.76 20.99
CA ILE A 714 9.67 -21.19 19.69
C ILE A 714 11.20 -21.34 19.80
N ASP A 715 11.71 -22.48 19.37
CA ASP A 715 13.14 -22.74 19.24
C ASP A 715 13.50 -22.88 17.76
N LYS A 716 14.56 -22.21 17.31
CA LYS A 716 15.13 -22.35 15.97
C LYS A 716 16.65 -22.39 16.01
N ASN A 717 17.23 -23.25 15.17
CA ASN A 717 18.67 -23.20 14.94
C ASN A 717 18.99 -22.04 14.02
N VAL A 718 19.91 -21.18 14.43
CA VAL A 718 20.24 -19.92 13.76
C VAL A 718 21.74 -19.89 13.46
N PHE A 719 22.09 -19.56 12.23
CA PHE A 719 23.42 -19.14 11.82
C PHE A 719 23.55 -17.63 11.97
N SER A 720 24.61 -17.15 12.61
CA SER A 720 24.87 -15.73 12.77
C SER A 720 26.36 -15.41 12.57
N VAL A 721 26.61 -14.25 11.97
CA VAL A 721 27.94 -13.67 11.79
C VAL A 721 27.92 -12.19 12.09
N TRP A 722 28.84 -11.72 12.94
CA TRP A 722 28.94 -10.28 13.22
C TRP A 722 30.38 -9.85 13.53
N ILE A 723 30.65 -8.56 13.30
CA ILE A 723 31.91 -7.88 13.61
C ILE A 723 31.71 -7.13 14.92
N ASN A 724 32.64 -7.31 15.89
CA ASN A 724 32.62 -6.60 17.15
C ASN A 724 33.62 -5.43 17.12
N HIS A 725 33.13 -4.20 17.14
CA HIS A 725 33.93 -2.98 17.17
C HIS A 725 34.46 -2.63 18.57
N GLY A 726 34.02 -3.39 19.59
CA GLY A 726 34.39 -3.17 20.98
C GLY A 726 33.54 -2.13 21.70
N LEU A 727 34.01 -1.81 22.91
CA LEU A 727 33.36 -0.82 23.80
C LEU A 727 33.78 0.59 23.37
N ASN A 728 32.79 1.48 23.17
CA ASN A 728 33.04 2.88 22.80
C ASN A 728 34.03 3.01 21.60
N PRO A 729 33.72 2.43 20.46
CA PRO A 729 34.62 2.56 19.31
C PRO A 729 34.76 4.01 18.89
N GLU A 730 35.92 4.37 18.41
CA GLU A 730 36.25 5.68 17.86
C GLU A 730 36.80 5.51 16.45
N ASN A 731 36.11 6.02 15.44
CA ASN A 731 36.45 5.93 14.00
C ASN A 731 36.73 4.48 13.53
N ALA A 732 35.98 3.51 14.07
CA ALA A 732 36.11 2.12 13.63
C ALA A 732 35.55 1.95 12.19
N SER A 733 36.03 0.91 11.53
CA SER A 733 35.65 0.57 10.16
C SER A 733 35.51 -0.93 9.98
N TYR A 734 34.89 -1.33 8.89
CA TYR A 734 34.77 -2.72 8.46
C TYR A 734 34.68 -2.83 6.95
N GLN A 735 34.92 -4.05 6.45
CA GLN A 735 34.70 -4.46 5.08
C GLN A 735 34.43 -5.96 5.01
N TYR A 736 33.40 -6.32 4.24
CA TYR A 736 33.09 -7.71 3.90
C TYR A 736 32.40 -7.80 2.54
N ILE A 737 32.40 -8.99 1.94
CA ILE A 737 31.76 -9.26 0.65
C ILE A 737 30.77 -10.39 0.84
N VAL A 738 29.57 -10.23 0.28
CA VAL A 738 28.54 -11.27 0.21
C VAL A 738 28.51 -11.85 -1.20
N VAL A 739 28.58 -13.16 -1.29
CA VAL A 739 28.61 -13.93 -2.54
C VAL A 739 27.49 -14.99 -2.49
N PRO A 740 26.28 -14.72 -2.98
CA PRO A 740 25.18 -15.67 -3.01
C PRO A 740 25.27 -16.63 -4.21
N ASP A 741 24.47 -17.69 -4.18
CA ASP A 741 24.25 -18.65 -5.27
C ASP A 741 25.54 -19.28 -5.81
N LYS A 742 26.40 -19.72 -4.92
CA LYS A 742 27.64 -20.46 -5.27
C LYS A 742 27.70 -21.77 -4.50
N SER A 743 28.06 -22.84 -5.18
CA SER A 743 28.55 -24.05 -4.48
C SER A 743 29.81 -23.72 -3.71
N ILE A 744 30.10 -24.51 -2.66
CA ILE A 744 31.34 -24.28 -1.84
C ILE A 744 32.62 -24.30 -2.67
N ASP A 745 32.70 -25.18 -3.69
CA ASP A 745 33.89 -25.26 -4.55
C ASP A 745 34.04 -24.01 -5.43
N ALA A 746 32.96 -23.57 -6.09
CA ALA A 746 32.97 -22.34 -6.87
C ALA A 746 33.20 -21.09 -6.00
N PHE A 747 32.77 -21.09 -4.75
CA PHE A 747 33.01 -20.01 -3.80
C PHE A 747 34.47 -19.95 -3.36
N ARG A 748 35.12 -21.10 -3.11
CA ARG A 748 36.58 -21.17 -2.76
C ARG A 748 37.41 -20.51 -3.86
N ASP A 749 37.15 -20.94 -5.12
CA ASP A 749 37.89 -20.40 -6.26
C ASP A 749 37.72 -18.89 -6.40
N LEU A 750 36.46 -18.41 -6.25
CA LEU A 750 36.13 -16.99 -6.34
C LEU A 750 36.78 -16.19 -5.17
N ALA A 751 36.74 -16.70 -3.96
CA ALA A 751 37.27 -16.01 -2.78
C ALA A 751 38.80 -15.72 -2.88
N GLU A 752 39.55 -16.55 -3.66
CA GLU A 752 40.95 -16.35 -3.96
C GLU A 752 41.20 -15.37 -5.12
N GLN A 753 40.22 -15.22 -6.06
CA GLN A 753 40.41 -14.51 -7.32
C GLN A 753 39.79 -13.10 -7.34
N ILE A 754 38.94 -12.71 -6.37
CA ILE A 754 38.32 -11.39 -6.35
C ILE A 754 39.34 -10.27 -6.43
N ASP A 755 39.27 -9.47 -7.51
CA ASP A 755 40.11 -8.30 -7.73
C ASP A 755 39.49 -7.04 -7.09
N LEU A 756 39.33 -7.08 -5.77
CA LEU A 756 38.80 -5.93 -5.01
C LEU A 756 39.95 -5.03 -4.54
N TYR A 757 39.87 -3.76 -4.88
CA TYR A 757 40.69 -2.69 -4.32
C TYR A 757 39.83 -1.66 -3.61
N ILE A 758 40.17 -1.31 -2.37
CA ILE A 758 39.54 -0.23 -1.60
C ILE A 758 40.49 0.94 -1.56
N ALA A 759 40.19 1.96 -2.31
CA ALA A 759 41.04 3.15 -2.40
C ALA A 759 40.94 4.03 -1.15
N GLN A 760 39.72 4.13 -0.59
CA GLN A 760 39.43 4.95 0.57
C GLN A 760 38.19 4.44 1.30
N ASN A 761 38.19 4.50 2.62
CA ASN A 761 37.05 4.16 3.48
C ASN A 761 37.06 5.05 4.73
N ASP A 762 36.60 6.31 4.57
CA ASP A 762 36.58 7.30 5.66
C ASP A 762 35.35 8.25 5.52
N GLY A 763 35.25 9.26 6.39
CA GLY A 763 34.16 10.23 6.43
C GLY A 763 34.14 11.23 5.27
N SER A 764 35.06 11.14 4.34
CA SER A 764 35.10 11.97 3.13
C SER A 764 34.65 11.19 1.91
N VAL A 765 35.20 9.99 1.74
CA VAL A 765 34.96 9.15 0.57
C VAL A 765 34.95 7.67 0.98
N GLN A 766 34.02 6.91 0.41
CA GLN A 766 34.14 5.46 0.33
C GLN A 766 34.28 5.08 -1.15
N ALA A 767 35.39 4.42 -1.52
CA ALA A 767 35.74 4.18 -2.91
C ALA A 767 36.32 2.78 -3.10
N ILE A 768 35.71 2.00 -3.99
CA ILE A 768 36.14 0.66 -4.34
C ILE A 768 36.30 0.47 -5.84
N ARG A 769 37.15 -0.49 -6.24
CA ARG A 769 37.21 -1.05 -7.60
C ARG A 769 37.10 -2.57 -7.52
N GLU A 770 36.31 -3.15 -8.37
CA GLU A 770 36.29 -4.59 -8.67
C GLU A 770 36.36 -4.77 -10.19
N GLY A 771 37.42 -5.41 -10.65
CA GLY A 771 37.66 -5.54 -12.08
C GLY A 771 37.67 -4.21 -12.82
N ASN A 772 36.69 -4.04 -13.75
CA ASN A 772 36.50 -2.82 -14.52
C ASN A 772 35.38 -1.89 -13.97
N LYS A 773 34.86 -2.17 -12.79
CA LYS A 773 33.81 -1.41 -12.11
C LYS A 773 34.36 -0.62 -10.93
N TYR A 774 33.88 0.61 -10.79
CA TYR A 774 34.31 1.53 -9.75
C TYR A 774 33.07 2.10 -9.07
N GLY A 775 33.11 2.16 -7.75
CA GLY A 775 32.08 2.78 -6.93
C GLY A 775 32.63 3.84 -6.02
N PHE A 776 31.95 4.99 -5.98
CA PHE A 776 32.37 6.13 -5.17
C PHE A 776 31.15 6.69 -4.41
N VAL A 777 31.34 6.90 -3.12
CA VAL A 777 30.42 7.65 -2.25
C VAL A 777 31.18 8.86 -1.75
N PHE A 778 30.88 10.03 -2.29
CA PHE A 778 31.42 11.31 -1.85
C PHE A 778 30.47 11.92 -0.80
N TYR A 779 30.88 11.89 0.46
CA TYR A 779 30.11 12.49 1.56
C TYR A 779 30.20 14.02 1.59
N LYS A 780 31.18 14.59 0.89
CA LYS A 780 31.44 16.00 0.67
C LYS A 780 32.26 16.17 -0.62
N SER A 781 32.50 17.41 -1.04
CA SER A 781 33.48 17.68 -2.11
C SER A 781 34.82 17.07 -1.74
N ALA A 782 35.32 16.16 -2.57
CA ALA A 782 36.53 15.40 -2.33
C ALA A 782 37.12 14.81 -3.61
N SER A 783 38.33 14.27 -3.53
CA SER A 783 39.03 13.54 -4.60
C SER A 783 39.63 12.25 -4.07
N THR A 784 39.65 11.24 -4.92
CA THR A 784 40.30 9.94 -4.60
C THR A 784 41.06 9.40 -5.82
N LYS A 785 42.01 8.49 -5.58
CA LYS A 785 42.81 7.86 -6.63
C LYS A 785 42.72 6.34 -6.52
N MET A 786 42.42 5.68 -7.62
CA MET A 786 42.45 4.23 -7.76
C MET A 786 43.85 3.68 -8.06
N ASP A 787 44.06 2.38 -7.83
CA ASP A 787 45.32 1.66 -8.08
C ASP A 787 45.73 1.61 -9.54
N ASP A 788 44.77 1.62 -10.48
CA ASP A 788 44.98 1.68 -11.92
C ASP A 788 45.29 3.12 -12.44
N GLY A 789 45.41 4.08 -11.51
CA GLY A 789 45.77 5.46 -11.79
C GLY A 789 44.61 6.37 -12.16
N LEU A 790 43.35 5.89 -12.16
CA LEU A 790 42.17 6.77 -12.30
C LEU A 790 42.10 7.70 -11.08
N VAL A 791 42.05 9.02 -11.33
CA VAL A 791 41.76 10.04 -10.32
C VAL A 791 40.41 10.65 -10.64
N ILE A 792 39.53 10.67 -9.62
CA ILE A 792 38.21 11.27 -9.73
C ILE A 792 37.94 12.20 -8.55
N SER A 793 37.30 13.31 -8.81
CA SER A 793 36.77 14.19 -7.76
C SER A 793 35.33 14.56 -8.05
N SER A 794 34.56 14.81 -6.99
CA SER A 794 33.23 15.42 -7.05
C SER A 794 33.23 16.79 -6.39
N ASP A 795 32.59 17.77 -7.00
CA ASP A 795 32.43 19.11 -6.42
C ASP A 795 31.44 19.18 -5.26
N LYS A 796 30.59 18.11 -5.13
CA LYS A 796 29.48 18.04 -4.16
C LYS A 796 29.31 16.63 -3.61
N PRO A 797 28.54 16.42 -2.51
CA PRO A 797 28.10 15.11 -2.09
C PRO A 797 27.40 14.38 -3.25
N SER A 798 27.84 13.14 -3.55
CA SER A 798 27.29 12.36 -4.67
C SER A 798 27.61 10.87 -4.51
N ILE A 799 26.82 10.02 -5.17
CA ILE A 799 27.13 8.61 -5.35
C ILE A 799 27.35 8.36 -6.84
N VAL A 800 28.47 7.71 -7.17
CA VAL A 800 28.94 7.53 -8.55
C VAL A 800 29.30 6.07 -8.79
N PHE A 801 28.75 5.49 -9.84
CA PHE A 801 29.17 4.20 -10.39
C PHE A 801 29.80 4.42 -11.75
N ILE A 802 30.90 3.74 -12.03
CA ILE A 802 31.58 3.75 -13.34
C ILE A 802 31.85 2.31 -13.79
N GLU A 803 31.45 1.97 -15.00
CA GLU A 803 31.95 0.78 -15.69
C GLU A 803 32.84 1.21 -16.87
N LYS A 804 34.09 0.67 -16.92
CA LYS A 804 35.06 0.96 -17.96
C LYS A 804 35.21 -0.23 -18.89
N LYS A 805 34.88 -0.06 -20.18
CA LYS A 805 35.07 -1.04 -21.25
C LYS A 805 35.97 -0.48 -22.34
N GLY A 806 37.26 -0.84 -22.31
CA GLY A 806 38.25 -0.22 -23.19
C GLY A 806 38.38 1.29 -22.90
N ASN A 807 38.12 2.12 -23.90
CA ASN A 807 38.11 3.59 -23.76
C ASN A 807 36.73 4.16 -23.40
N THR A 808 35.73 3.33 -23.22
CA THR A 808 34.37 3.78 -22.91
C THR A 808 34.09 3.70 -21.40
N TYR A 809 33.54 4.76 -20.86
CA TYR A 809 33.13 4.90 -19.46
C TYR A 809 31.62 5.09 -19.41
N THR A 810 30.88 4.13 -18.90
CA THR A 810 29.47 4.31 -18.51
C THR A 810 29.47 4.84 -17.09
N ILE A 811 28.92 6.02 -16.87
CA ILE A 811 28.93 6.70 -15.59
C ILE A 811 27.50 6.95 -15.13
N ALA A 812 27.14 6.44 -13.96
CA ALA A 812 25.88 6.72 -13.29
C ALA A 812 26.15 7.63 -12.07
N VAL A 813 25.31 8.65 -11.90
CA VAL A 813 25.42 9.65 -10.82
C VAL A 813 24.08 9.90 -10.18
N SER A 814 24.05 10.06 -8.85
CA SER A 814 22.88 10.51 -8.11
C SER A 814 23.26 11.50 -7.00
N ASP A 815 22.25 12.27 -6.54
CA ASP A 815 22.35 13.12 -5.36
C ASP A 815 21.72 12.45 -4.14
N PRO A 816 22.51 11.99 -3.16
CA PRO A 816 21.98 11.39 -1.93
C PRO A 816 21.38 12.41 -0.97
N THR A 817 21.51 13.73 -1.26
CA THR A 817 20.93 14.80 -0.42
C THR A 817 19.58 15.30 -0.95
N TYR A 818 19.25 15.03 -2.23
CA TYR A 818 18.03 15.45 -2.94
C TYR A 818 17.87 16.98 -3.03
N THR A 819 18.96 17.72 -2.99
CA THR A 819 18.96 19.19 -2.93
C THR A 819 19.69 19.85 -4.10
N GLN A 820 20.34 19.07 -4.95
CA GLN A 820 21.28 19.58 -5.96
C GLN A 820 20.66 19.53 -7.36
N ALA A 821 20.93 20.56 -8.14
CA ALA A 821 20.52 20.62 -9.55
C ALA A 821 21.52 19.96 -10.49
N ASN A 822 22.79 19.92 -10.10
CA ASN A 822 23.88 19.33 -10.88
C ASN A 822 25.02 18.86 -9.98
N VAL A 823 25.86 17.97 -10.51
CA VAL A 823 27.15 17.53 -9.95
C VAL A 823 28.20 17.60 -11.04
N THR A 824 29.39 18.09 -10.71
CA THR A 824 30.54 18.07 -11.59
C THR A 824 31.57 17.04 -11.12
N LEU A 825 31.82 16.05 -11.97
CA LEU A 825 32.92 15.10 -11.78
C LEU A 825 34.14 15.55 -12.57
N THR A 826 35.31 15.59 -11.94
CA THR A 826 36.58 15.81 -12.62
C THR A 826 37.37 14.51 -12.68
N LEU A 827 37.71 14.06 -13.90
CA LEU A 827 38.52 12.88 -14.14
C LEU A 827 39.87 13.28 -14.76
N ASN A 828 40.95 12.59 -14.36
CA ASN A 828 42.28 12.73 -14.98
C ASN A 828 42.38 12.06 -16.36
N LYS A 829 41.25 11.96 -17.07
CA LYS A 829 41.12 11.37 -18.42
C LYS A 829 40.58 12.41 -19.37
N LYS A 830 41.17 12.50 -20.57
CA LYS A 830 40.67 13.41 -21.61
C LYS A 830 39.59 12.76 -22.40
N MET A 831 38.37 13.18 -22.20
CA MET A 831 37.18 12.64 -22.87
C MET A 831 36.97 13.33 -24.24
N ILE A 832 36.25 12.66 -25.13
CA ILE A 832 35.76 13.27 -26.38
C ILE A 832 34.76 14.38 -26.02
N GLU A 833 34.87 15.53 -26.69
CA GLU A 833 33.98 16.68 -26.47
C GLU A 833 32.54 16.36 -26.84
N LYS A 834 31.64 16.62 -25.89
CA LYS A 834 30.19 16.63 -26.07
C LYS A 834 29.56 17.61 -25.07
N SER A 835 28.23 17.82 -25.14
CA SER A 835 27.52 18.63 -24.15
C SER A 835 27.78 18.12 -22.72
N GLY A 836 28.06 19.05 -21.79
CA GLY A 836 28.40 18.71 -20.40
C GLY A 836 29.87 18.32 -20.18
N VAL A 837 30.70 18.24 -21.21
CA VAL A 837 32.15 17.92 -21.10
C VAL A 837 32.98 19.15 -21.34
N THR A 838 33.86 19.47 -20.39
CA THR A 838 34.88 20.51 -20.54
C THR A 838 36.25 19.90 -20.38
N ILE A 839 37.11 20.01 -21.42
CA ILE A 839 38.50 19.51 -21.39
C ILE A 839 39.38 20.48 -20.61
N THR A 840 40.19 19.97 -19.72
CA THR A 840 41.18 20.67 -18.94
C THR A 840 42.60 20.23 -19.33
N GLU A 841 43.63 20.90 -18.82
CA GLU A 841 45.02 20.49 -19.07
C GLU A 841 45.27 19.05 -18.55
N GLN A 842 44.68 18.71 -17.41
CA GLN A 842 44.91 17.47 -16.68
C GLN A 842 43.86 16.38 -16.90
N GLY A 843 42.75 16.68 -17.64
CA GLY A 843 41.66 15.70 -17.80
C GLY A 843 40.36 16.33 -18.35
N SER A 844 39.23 15.96 -17.74
CA SER A 844 37.91 16.48 -18.13
C SER A 844 37.02 16.73 -16.93
N ASN A 845 36.21 17.78 -16.98
CA ASN A 845 35.07 18.01 -16.13
C ASN A 845 33.81 17.52 -16.83
N LEU A 846 33.04 16.69 -16.15
CA LEU A 846 31.78 16.11 -16.61
C LEU A 846 30.65 16.66 -15.76
N ILE A 847 29.74 17.40 -16.36
CA ILE A 847 28.60 18.02 -15.65
C ILE A 847 27.36 17.17 -15.86
N PHE A 848 26.82 16.65 -14.78
CA PHE A 848 25.58 15.90 -14.74
C PHE A 848 24.44 16.78 -14.24
N THR A 849 23.44 17.04 -15.08
CA THR A 849 22.18 17.65 -14.65
C THR A 849 21.34 16.59 -13.98
N LEU A 850 20.94 16.83 -12.74
CA LEU A 850 20.24 15.87 -11.92
C LEU A 850 18.72 15.93 -12.11
N PRO A 851 17.99 14.84 -11.88
CA PRO A 851 16.56 14.78 -12.05
C PRO A 851 15.82 15.70 -11.08
N VAL A 852 14.66 16.18 -11.51
CA VAL A 852 13.78 17.08 -10.75
C VAL A 852 12.40 16.46 -10.52
N GLY A 853 11.59 17.05 -9.64
CA GLY A 853 10.24 16.60 -9.35
C GLY A 853 10.23 15.19 -8.72
N ASP A 854 9.42 14.31 -9.24
CA ASP A 854 9.27 12.94 -8.72
C ASP A 854 10.52 12.07 -8.89
N TYR A 855 11.40 12.45 -9.79
CA TYR A 855 12.64 11.71 -10.07
C TYR A 855 13.84 12.22 -9.28
N VAL A 856 13.69 13.22 -8.38
CA VAL A 856 14.76 13.64 -7.48
C VAL A 856 15.27 12.46 -6.68
N GLY A 857 16.60 12.24 -6.68
CA GLY A 857 17.27 11.09 -6.05
C GLY A 857 17.44 9.87 -6.95
N SER A 858 16.80 9.83 -8.12
CA SER A 858 17.08 8.79 -9.11
C SER A 858 18.42 9.05 -9.83
N SER A 859 18.87 8.05 -10.60
CA SER A 859 20.16 8.07 -11.28
C SER A 859 20.11 8.78 -12.63
N VAL A 860 21.19 9.49 -12.98
CA VAL A 860 21.50 9.89 -14.36
C VAL A 860 22.63 9.00 -14.86
N VAL A 861 22.44 8.38 -16.01
CA VAL A 861 23.45 7.54 -16.66
C VAL A 861 23.87 8.15 -17.97
N ASP A 862 25.18 8.28 -18.21
CA ASP A 862 25.73 8.77 -19.48
C ASP A 862 27.01 8.01 -19.85
N VAL A 863 27.34 8.02 -21.14
CA VAL A 863 28.48 7.28 -21.71
C VAL A 863 29.50 8.26 -22.25
N PHE A 864 30.77 8.10 -21.87
CA PHE A 864 31.90 8.93 -22.28
C PHE A 864 32.98 8.09 -22.91
N THR A 865 33.70 8.65 -23.87
CA THR A 865 34.82 7.97 -24.54
C THR A 865 36.10 8.74 -24.32
N GLU A 866 37.16 8.07 -23.83
CA GLU A 866 38.50 8.62 -23.67
C GLU A 866 39.14 8.81 -25.05
N LYS A 867 39.83 9.96 -25.25
CA LYS A 867 40.53 10.32 -26.52
C LYS A 867 41.67 9.38 -26.84
#